data_da3e6b99432407b9b00a32ea87dc1911
#
_entry.id   da3e6b99432407b9b00a32ea87dc1911
#
_cell.length_a   1.000
_cell.length_b   1.000
_cell.length_c   1.000
_cell.angle_alpha   90.00
_cell.angle_beta   90.00
_cell.angle_gamma   90.00
#
_symmetry.space_group_name_H-M   'P 1'
#
loop_
_entity.id
_entity.type
_entity.pdbx_description
1 polymer ?
#
loop_
_entity_poly.entity_id
_entity_poly.type
_entity_poly.pdbx_seq_one_letter_code
_entity_poly.pdbx_strand_id
1 'polypeptide(L)'
;MKKNSFILSAALLFASLGNAIAQEKPDTLWFKFDDRFTANEILSLANVDSLEFTTDKLARYIYYPSLEKVVKRTHNYRTNGTYGLGEMERYLVKPNNYSSIDFTKETSQFCFQRSVESEHFVLFWEKGLTRQSNGNITGGASSSICNTTKLLNNAEKIWDVYVDKLGFITPGKSTTDKVKVEMFIVNQSEWRADGSGNYGKCWEYSGNTKTQKEYRVGLFHCNAWAASSDVTVAHEIGHVFQYLVSADLGDNFGLNYVLGTNSNGNEWWEDCANWQAHKVYPAAQFTENWGNNQNMHHLNILHEGARYNNCYYHDWWCQTHGLTTIGRVWRETKRPEDPIQGYMRIFGYTTETFADHQFEGYAHIASMDIDSWKTYGQGLIGSEQQRLMEVPSAIQEKYLNGDNSWWIVDPEYCPQNYGYNANPIKVPEAGTVVKAQFKGIAGAEGYRKINTSYAGWRYGFVAYSSDGTRTYGEMGREKEGEVSITVPENCTNIWFVVMGAPTTYWTHSWNDNDADDEQWPYVVKFTGSDPYGATRTYSEYPDDYARKDTTVVINAQLAYDGSSYSSTRVQYDMDAISQALGLSTAQMKSVKVGASNSIRFVGVNATGTINNSTTTSTSSSTCFGHWFNASGNICSYDSNARIFAEFYPDKYGCYVGQYPGRLTRGKTYTIRQAIIYKHTDGKEYRATMIVNLKVV
;
A
#
# COMPACT_ATOMS: atom_id res chain seq x y z
N MET A 1 -36.04 -32.55 -2.98
CA MET A 1 -36.95 -31.79 -3.84
C MET A 1 -36.74 -30.29 -3.84
N LYS A 2 -36.50 -29.61 -2.71
CA LYS A 2 -36.27 -28.14 -2.72
C LYS A 2 -34.96 -27.67 -3.44
N LYS A 3 -33.89 -28.49 -3.44
CA LYS A 3 -32.63 -28.19 -4.12
C LYS A 3 -32.78 -28.12 -5.65
N ASN A 4 -33.53 -29.07 -6.22
CA ASN A 4 -33.71 -29.10 -7.68
C ASN A 4 -34.66 -28.01 -8.21
N SER A 5 -35.62 -27.57 -7.39
CA SER A 5 -36.53 -26.49 -7.77
C SER A 5 -35.86 -25.13 -7.81
N PHE A 6 -34.85 -24.90 -6.92
CA PHE A 6 -34.13 -23.65 -6.87
C PHE A 6 -33.04 -23.57 -7.96
N ILE A 7 -32.38 -24.70 -8.24
CA ILE A 7 -31.44 -24.82 -9.38
C ILE A 7 -32.21 -24.61 -10.69
N LEU A 8 -33.43 -25.14 -10.79
CA LEU A 8 -34.27 -24.93 -11.97
C LEU A 8 -34.71 -23.47 -12.11
N SER A 9 -34.99 -22.78 -11.00
CA SER A 9 -35.33 -21.35 -11.00
C SER A 9 -34.13 -20.46 -11.35
N ALA A 10 -32.96 -20.79 -10.87
CA ALA A 10 -31.74 -20.11 -11.27
C ALA A 10 -31.37 -20.40 -12.73
N ALA A 11 -31.47 -21.65 -13.16
CA ALA A 11 -31.29 -22.07 -14.55
C ALA A 11 -32.34 -21.46 -15.50
N LEU A 12 -33.60 -21.32 -15.05
CA LEU A 12 -34.66 -20.64 -15.80
C LEU A 12 -34.44 -19.12 -15.86
N LEU A 13 -33.92 -18.49 -14.80
CA LEU A 13 -33.54 -17.11 -14.83
C LEU A 13 -32.34 -16.88 -15.79
N PHE A 14 -31.35 -17.79 -15.77
CA PHE A 14 -30.28 -17.80 -16.74
C PHE A 14 -30.71 -18.13 -18.15
N ALA A 15 -31.66 -19.05 -18.33
CA ALA A 15 -32.20 -19.37 -19.65
C ALA A 15 -33.09 -18.24 -20.22
N SER A 16 -33.84 -17.53 -19.38
CA SER A 16 -34.61 -16.36 -19.82
C SER A 16 -33.73 -15.16 -20.10
N LEU A 17 -32.67 -14.95 -19.31
CA LEU A 17 -31.62 -14.00 -19.59
C LEU A 17 -30.75 -14.47 -20.77
N GLY A 18 -30.46 -15.75 -20.91
CA GLY A 18 -29.70 -16.33 -22.02
C GLY A 18 -30.37 -16.11 -23.38
N ASN A 19 -31.67 -16.18 -23.49
CA ASN A 19 -32.38 -15.86 -24.74
C ASN A 19 -32.48 -14.34 -25.01
N ALA A 20 -32.48 -13.51 -23.99
CA ALA A 20 -32.35 -12.06 -24.13
C ALA A 20 -30.90 -11.63 -24.36
N ILE A 21 -29.93 -12.45 -23.96
CA ILE A 21 -28.48 -12.20 -23.95
C ILE A 21 -27.80 -12.82 -25.19
N ALA A 22 -28.50 -13.66 -25.99
CA ALA A 22 -27.91 -14.27 -27.20
C ALA A 22 -27.37 -13.25 -28.20
N GLN A 23 -27.62 -11.95 -27.98
CA GLN A 23 -27.05 -10.86 -28.76
C GLN A 23 -26.05 -9.97 -28.00
N GLU A 24 -26.03 -9.97 -26.63
CA GLU A 24 -25.07 -9.15 -25.86
C GLU A 24 -24.85 -9.72 -24.44
N LYS A 25 -23.66 -10.25 -24.13
CA LYS A 25 -23.27 -10.59 -22.74
C LYS A 25 -23.10 -9.30 -21.94
N PRO A 26 -23.72 -9.13 -20.78
CA PRO A 26 -23.42 -7.99 -19.93
C PRO A 26 -22.00 -8.09 -19.38
N ASP A 27 -21.34 -6.97 -19.22
CA ASP A 27 -19.94 -6.92 -18.76
C ASP A 27 -19.81 -7.39 -17.30
N THR A 28 -20.86 -7.16 -16.50
CA THR A 28 -20.93 -7.60 -15.10
C THR A 28 -22.37 -7.88 -14.73
N LEU A 29 -22.62 -9.02 -14.12
CA LEU A 29 -23.90 -9.39 -13.50
C LEU A 29 -23.68 -9.71 -12.03
N TRP A 30 -24.46 -9.07 -11.17
CA TRP A 30 -24.37 -9.24 -9.73
C TRP A 30 -25.57 -10.05 -9.24
N PHE A 31 -25.28 -11.21 -8.66
CA PHE A 31 -26.29 -12.08 -8.07
C PHE A 31 -25.96 -12.36 -6.61
N LYS A 32 -26.98 -12.39 -5.78
CA LYS A 32 -26.86 -12.81 -4.40
C LYS A 32 -27.24 -14.28 -4.29
N PHE A 33 -26.28 -15.11 -3.88
CA PHE A 33 -26.48 -16.52 -3.62
C PHE A 33 -26.35 -16.80 -2.13
N ASP A 34 -27.05 -17.83 -1.67
CA ASP A 34 -26.81 -18.33 -0.31
C ASP A 34 -25.64 -19.35 -0.30
N ASP A 35 -25.13 -19.65 0.88
CA ASP A 35 -23.95 -20.49 1.11
C ASP A 35 -24.13 -21.96 0.68
N ARG A 36 -25.29 -22.35 0.17
CA ARG A 36 -25.58 -23.71 -0.29
C ARG A 36 -24.96 -24.04 -1.65
N PHE A 37 -24.44 -23.05 -2.36
CA PHE A 37 -23.84 -23.22 -3.68
C PHE A 37 -22.33 -23.05 -3.61
N THR A 38 -21.60 -23.96 -4.23
CA THR A 38 -20.16 -23.83 -4.42
C THR A 38 -19.84 -22.95 -5.64
N ALA A 39 -18.64 -22.37 -5.66
CA ALA A 39 -18.15 -21.60 -6.80
C ALA A 39 -18.24 -22.39 -8.12
N ASN A 40 -17.89 -23.68 -8.10
CA ASN A 40 -17.92 -24.55 -9.29
C ASN A 40 -19.35 -24.79 -9.79
N GLU A 41 -20.33 -24.96 -8.89
CA GLU A 41 -21.72 -25.10 -9.28
C GLU A 41 -22.24 -23.83 -9.97
N ILE A 42 -21.86 -22.66 -9.49
CA ILE A 42 -22.26 -21.37 -10.08
C ILE A 42 -21.57 -21.16 -11.43
N LEU A 43 -20.26 -21.41 -11.53
CA LEU A 43 -19.51 -21.30 -12.79
C LEU A 43 -20.05 -22.21 -13.88
N SER A 44 -20.43 -23.46 -13.52
CA SER A 44 -21.00 -24.42 -14.49
C SER A 44 -22.37 -24.02 -15.03
N LEU A 45 -23.15 -23.26 -14.26
CA LEU A 45 -24.49 -22.82 -14.63
C LEU A 45 -24.50 -21.58 -15.52
N ALA A 46 -23.52 -20.69 -15.34
CA ALA A 46 -23.62 -19.34 -15.87
C ALA A 46 -22.63 -19.03 -17.01
N ASN A 47 -21.72 -19.94 -17.31
CA ASN A 47 -20.64 -19.69 -18.30
C ASN A 47 -19.91 -18.35 -18.03
N VAL A 48 -19.54 -18.16 -16.78
CA VAL A 48 -18.82 -16.98 -16.28
C VAL A 48 -17.34 -17.25 -16.17
N ASP A 49 -16.53 -16.23 -16.36
CA ASP A 49 -15.08 -16.35 -16.32
C ASP A 49 -14.50 -16.23 -14.91
N SER A 50 -15.22 -15.58 -14.00
CA SER A 50 -14.80 -15.46 -12.60
C SER A 50 -15.95 -15.28 -11.63
N LEU A 51 -15.72 -15.69 -10.38
CA LEU A 51 -16.61 -15.44 -9.24
C LEU A 51 -15.85 -14.64 -8.21
N GLU A 52 -16.49 -13.58 -7.73
CA GLU A 52 -15.99 -12.79 -6.62
C GLU A 52 -16.89 -12.99 -5.41
N PHE A 53 -16.29 -13.30 -4.27
CA PHE A 53 -17.00 -13.53 -3.02
C PHE A 53 -16.68 -12.39 -2.06
N THR A 54 -17.70 -11.75 -1.52
CA THR A 54 -17.52 -10.80 -0.44
C THR A 54 -17.40 -11.53 0.90
N THR A 55 -16.89 -10.85 1.92
CA THR A 55 -16.84 -11.33 3.31
C THR A 55 -18.23 -11.52 3.92
N ASP A 56 -19.27 -10.87 3.36
CA ASP A 56 -20.66 -11.24 3.63
C ASP A 56 -20.93 -12.61 3.04
N LYS A 57 -20.98 -13.62 3.88
CA LYS A 57 -21.20 -15.04 3.52
C LYS A 57 -22.46 -15.28 2.67
N LEU A 58 -23.36 -14.31 2.61
CA LEU A 58 -24.59 -14.38 1.85
C LEU A 58 -24.50 -13.75 0.45
N ALA A 59 -23.44 -13.00 0.16
CA ALA A 59 -23.30 -12.29 -1.11
C ALA A 59 -22.17 -12.88 -1.95
N ARG A 60 -22.51 -13.41 -3.12
CA ARG A 60 -21.57 -13.94 -4.11
C ARG A 60 -21.88 -13.29 -5.44
N TYR A 61 -20.86 -12.83 -6.14
CA TYR A 61 -21.01 -12.06 -7.36
C TYR A 61 -20.41 -12.81 -8.54
N ILE A 62 -21.11 -12.78 -9.65
CA ILE A 62 -20.65 -13.35 -10.92
C ILE A 62 -20.14 -12.19 -11.76
N TYR A 63 -18.94 -12.29 -12.24
CA TYR A 63 -18.23 -11.24 -12.95
C TYR A 63 -17.94 -11.65 -14.40
N TYR A 64 -18.29 -10.81 -15.34
CA TYR A 64 -18.00 -10.99 -16.77
C TYR A 64 -16.91 -10.02 -17.19
N PRO A 65 -15.75 -10.48 -17.67
CA PRO A 65 -14.57 -9.62 -17.89
C PRO A 65 -14.61 -8.78 -19.16
N SER A 66 -15.66 -8.83 -20.01
CA SER A 66 -15.66 -8.07 -21.25
C SER A 66 -16.06 -6.61 -21.05
N LEU A 67 -15.09 -5.77 -20.74
CA LEU A 67 -15.23 -4.31 -20.62
C LEU A 67 -15.33 -3.57 -21.98
N GLU A 68 -15.08 -4.26 -23.09
CA GLU A 68 -15.16 -3.64 -24.43
C GLU A 68 -16.55 -3.06 -24.77
N LYS A 69 -17.59 -3.43 -24.05
CA LYS A 69 -18.96 -3.00 -24.33
C LYS A 69 -19.37 -1.68 -23.71
N VAL A 70 -18.69 -1.22 -22.66
CA VAL A 70 -18.97 0.08 -22.05
C VAL A 70 -18.73 1.19 -23.07
N VAL A 71 -17.80 0.98 -23.99
CA VAL A 71 -17.44 1.93 -25.07
C VAL A 71 -18.52 2.15 -26.12
N LYS A 72 -19.39 1.15 -26.34
CA LYS A 72 -20.41 1.29 -27.37
C LYS A 72 -21.49 2.30 -27.05
N ARG A 73 -21.51 2.83 -25.83
CA ARG A 73 -22.42 3.90 -25.41
C ARG A 73 -21.81 5.30 -25.48
N THR A 74 -20.63 5.46 -26.09
CA THR A 74 -20.08 6.81 -26.35
C THR A 74 -21.03 7.55 -27.28
N HIS A 75 -21.60 8.61 -26.77
CA HIS A 75 -22.45 9.49 -27.55
C HIS A 75 -21.61 10.40 -28.47
N ASN A 76 -22.10 10.62 -29.66
CA ASN A 76 -21.50 11.55 -30.59
C ASN A 76 -21.50 12.97 -30.02
N TYR A 77 -20.55 13.78 -30.47
CA TYR A 77 -20.44 15.19 -30.13
C TYR A 77 -21.77 15.92 -30.04
N ARG A 78 -21.97 16.66 -28.98
CA ARG A 78 -23.04 17.64 -28.90
C ARG A 78 -22.57 18.94 -29.50
N THR A 79 -22.88 19.12 -30.76
CA THR A 79 -22.37 20.25 -31.57
C THR A 79 -22.99 21.60 -31.24
N ASN A 80 -24.09 21.68 -30.50
CA ASN A 80 -24.88 22.91 -30.41
C ASN A 80 -25.04 23.48 -28.97
N GLY A 81 -24.26 23.05 -28.02
CA GLY A 81 -24.33 23.60 -26.64
C GLY A 81 -25.69 23.44 -25.96
N THR A 82 -26.52 22.52 -26.45
CA THR A 82 -27.76 22.15 -25.80
C THR A 82 -27.50 21.16 -24.70
N TYR A 83 -27.82 21.54 -23.51
CA TYR A 83 -27.75 20.74 -22.29
C TYR A 83 -29.08 20.04 -22.09
N GLY A 84 -29.04 18.78 -21.77
CA GLY A 84 -30.21 18.00 -21.47
C GLY A 84 -30.92 17.48 -22.70
N LEU A 85 -30.92 16.18 -22.86
CA LEU A 85 -31.71 15.44 -23.83
C LEU A 85 -32.61 14.52 -23.06
N GLY A 86 -33.90 14.67 -23.20
CA GLY A 86 -34.90 13.72 -22.73
C GLY A 86 -34.84 13.25 -21.26
N GLU A 87 -35.83 12.53 -20.83
CA GLU A 87 -36.01 12.14 -19.42
C GLU A 87 -34.98 11.12 -18.85
N MET A 88 -34.02 10.65 -19.66
CA MET A 88 -33.07 9.59 -19.28
C MET A 88 -31.59 9.96 -19.48
N GLU A 89 -31.24 11.16 -19.91
CA GLU A 89 -29.86 11.57 -20.11
C GLU A 89 -29.37 12.53 -19.06
N ARG A 90 -28.09 12.35 -18.62
CA ARG A 90 -27.44 13.26 -17.69
C ARG A 90 -27.03 14.55 -18.35
N TYR A 91 -27.19 15.65 -17.64
CA TYR A 91 -26.85 16.99 -18.13
C TYR A 91 -25.32 17.21 -18.12
N LEU A 92 -24.82 17.97 -19.07
CA LEU A 92 -23.51 18.58 -19.02
C LEU A 92 -23.59 19.91 -18.27
N VAL A 93 -22.65 20.14 -17.41
CA VAL A 93 -22.59 21.31 -16.54
C VAL A 93 -21.44 22.20 -17.03
N LYS A 94 -21.52 23.48 -16.76
CA LYS A 94 -20.39 24.38 -16.89
C LYS A 94 -19.86 24.67 -15.48
N PRO A 95 -18.69 24.12 -15.09
CA PRO A 95 -18.13 24.33 -13.77
C PRO A 95 -17.81 25.81 -13.50
N ASN A 96 -17.98 26.27 -12.26
CA ASN A 96 -17.74 27.65 -11.90
C ASN A 96 -16.27 28.09 -12.05
N ASN A 97 -15.29 27.17 -11.92
CA ASN A 97 -13.89 27.45 -12.26
C ASN A 97 -13.70 27.80 -13.73
N TYR A 98 -14.61 27.43 -14.61
CA TYR A 98 -14.62 27.80 -16.03
C TYR A 98 -15.74 28.80 -16.35
N SER A 99 -16.24 29.56 -15.38
CA SER A 99 -17.37 30.49 -15.56
C SER A 99 -17.12 31.55 -16.65
N SER A 100 -15.87 31.97 -16.83
CA SER A 100 -15.45 32.95 -17.89
C SER A 100 -15.34 32.35 -19.30
N ILE A 101 -15.35 31.01 -19.43
CA ILE A 101 -15.18 30.32 -20.73
C ILE A 101 -16.54 30.10 -21.37
N ASP A 102 -16.65 30.44 -22.66
CA ASP A 102 -17.83 30.12 -23.45
C ASP A 102 -17.64 28.77 -24.16
N PHE A 103 -18.22 27.71 -23.59
CA PHE A 103 -18.11 26.35 -24.11
C PHE A 103 -18.81 26.14 -25.47
N THR A 104 -19.56 27.11 -25.95
CA THR A 104 -20.19 27.05 -27.30
C THR A 104 -19.25 27.46 -28.41
N LYS A 105 -18.13 28.12 -28.10
CA LYS A 105 -17.15 28.64 -29.08
C LYS A 105 -15.94 27.73 -29.20
N GLU A 106 -15.63 27.27 -30.39
CA GLU A 106 -14.44 26.47 -30.70
C GLU A 106 -13.12 27.19 -30.37
N THR A 107 -13.13 28.52 -30.32
CA THR A 107 -11.94 29.33 -29.99
C THR A 107 -11.64 29.35 -28.49
N SER A 108 -12.57 28.92 -27.64
CA SER A 108 -12.40 28.87 -26.21
C SER A 108 -11.39 27.79 -25.79
N GLN A 109 -10.88 27.90 -24.55
CA GLN A 109 -9.95 26.93 -23.95
C GLN A 109 -10.55 25.53 -23.99
N PHE A 110 -11.78 25.37 -23.50
CA PHE A 110 -12.59 24.17 -23.62
C PHE A 110 -13.89 24.49 -24.34
N CYS A 111 -14.42 23.54 -25.11
CA CYS A 111 -15.69 23.68 -25.79
C CYS A 111 -16.34 22.33 -26.06
N PHE A 112 -17.66 22.30 -26.29
CA PHE A 112 -18.41 21.07 -26.55
C PHE A 112 -17.95 20.32 -27.79
N GLN A 113 -17.44 21.01 -28.81
CA GLN A 113 -16.90 20.39 -30.02
C GLN A 113 -15.62 19.61 -29.77
N ARG A 114 -14.89 19.93 -28.68
CA ARG A 114 -13.73 19.19 -28.19
C ARG A 114 -14.08 18.36 -26.95
N SER A 115 -15.09 17.51 -27.09
CA SER A 115 -15.49 16.57 -26.06
C SER A 115 -15.96 15.23 -26.63
N VAL A 116 -15.92 14.21 -25.79
CA VAL A 116 -16.54 12.91 -25.99
C VAL A 116 -17.19 12.48 -24.68
N GLU A 117 -18.19 11.63 -24.76
CA GLU A 117 -18.99 11.24 -23.60
C GLU A 117 -19.10 9.71 -23.51
N SER A 118 -19.22 9.21 -22.28
CA SER A 118 -19.72 7.88 -21.93
C SER A 118 -21.01 7.99 -21.10
N GLU A 119 -21.45 6.94 -20.47
CA GLU A 119 -22.72 6.97 -19.69
C GLU A 119 -22.62 7.96 -18.52
N HIS A 120 -21.53 7.92 -17.75
CA HIS A 120 -21.38 8.68 -16.51
C HIS A 120 -20.41 9.85 -16.63
N PHE A 121 -19.57 9.87 -17.67
CA PHE A 121 -18.50 10.86 -17.83
C PHE A 121 -18.61 11.65 -19.12
N VAL A 122 -18.08 12.87 -19.09
CA VAL A 122 -17.75 13.66 -20.26
C VAL A 122 -16.27 14.06 -20.21
N LEU A 123 -15.56 13.90 -21.31
CA LEU A 123 -14.15 14.20 -21.43
C LEU A 123 -13.93 15.34 -22.40
N PHE A 124 -13.41 16.46 -21.92
CA PHE A 124 -12.99 17.62 -22.69
C PHE A 124 -11.48 17.60 -22.91
N TRP A 125 -11.01 18.14 -24.03
CA TRP A 125 -9.60 18.44 -24.23
C TRP A 125 -9.38 19.89 -24.60
N GLU A 126 -8.26 20.42 -24.11
CA GLU A 126 -7.92 21.83 -24.22
C GLU A 126 -7.60 22.23 -25.67
N LYS A 127 -7.80 23.50 -25.97
CA LYS A 127 -7.41 24.11 -27.24
C LYS A 127 -5.92 23.87 -27.52
N GLY A 128 -5.59 23.53 -28.77
CA GLY A 128 -4.23 23.15 -29.19
C GLY A 128 -4.00 21.65 -29.22
N LEU A 129 -4.84 20.88 -28.52
CA LEU A 129 -4.87 19.41 -28.61
C LEU A 129 -5.79 18.98 -29.76
N THR A 130 -5.41 17.93 -30.49
CA THR A 130 -6.19 17.36 -31.58
C THR A 130 -6.49 15.90 -31.32
N ARG A 131 -7.78 15.53 -31.35
CA ARG A 131 -8.22 14.14 -31.29
C ARG A 131 -8.21 13.52 -32.69
N GLN A 132 -7.46 12.41 -32.81
CA GLN A 132 -7.39 11.60 -34.02
C GLN A 132 -8.59 10.63 -34.11
N SER A 133 -8.83 10.06 -35.30
CA SER A 133 -9.93 9.10 -35.53
C SER A 133 -9.83 7.83 -34.67
N ASN A 134 -8.61 7.43 -34.28
CA ASN A 134 -8.36 6.32 -33.38
C ASN A 134 -8.51 6.66 -31.86
N GLY A 135 -8.92 7.89 -31.54
CA GLY A 135 -9.11 8.38 -30.19
C GLY A 135 -7.88 9.00 -29.52
N ASN A 136 -6.71 8.96 -30.14
CA ASN A 136 -5.50 9.55 -29.59
C ASN A 136 -5.56 11.08 -29.59
N ILE A 137 -5.12 11.71 -28.51
CA ILE A 137 -4.88 13.15 -28.41
C ILE A 137 -3.42 13.42 -28.77
N THR A 138 -3.21 14.34 -29.70
CA THR A 138 -1.90 14.75 -30.21
C THR A 138 -1.78 16.27 -30.29
N GLY A 139 -0.60 16.80 -30.61
CA GLY A 139 -0.34 18.22 -30.82
C GLY A 139 -0.14 19.04 -29.55
N GLY A 140 -0.02 18.38 -28.38
CA GLY A 140 0.15 19.05 -27.10
C GLY A 140 1.60 19.29 -26.71
N ALA A 141 1.77 19.97 -25.57
CA ALA A 141 3.07 20.25 -24.95
C ALA A 141 3.71 18.97 -24.34
N SER A 142 2.91 17.97 -23.97
CA SER A 142 3.41 16.68 -23.49
C SER A 142 3.78 15.77 -24.66
N SER A 143 4.91 15.04 -24.51
CA SER A 143 5.31 14.00 -25.45
C SER A 143 4.49 12.71 -25.35
N SER A 144 3.75 12.54 -24.25
CA SER A 144 2.88 11.38 -24.03
C SER A 144 1.61 11.47 -24.85
N ILE A 145 1.05 10.30 -25.20
CA ILE A 145 -0.21 10.21 -25.96
C ILE A 145 -1.29 9.68 -25.01
N CYS A 146 -2.37 10.43 -24.88
CA CYS A 146 -3.59 9.97 -24.21
C CYS A 146 -4.60 9.50 -25.26
N ASN A 147 -5.25 8.36 -25.01
CA ASN A 147 -6.35 7.88 -25.83
C ASN A 147 -7.66 8.11 -25.09
N THR A 148 -8.52 8.96 -25.66
CA THR A 148 -9.80 9.37 -25.05
C THR A 148 -10.76 8.20 -24.86
N THR A 149 -10.78 7.26 -25.80
CA THR A 149 -11.64 6.08 -25.72
C THR A 149 -11.19 5.16 -24.57
N LYS A 150 -9.87 4.89 -24.49
CA LYS A 150 -9.30 4.11 -23.38
C LYS A 150 -9.57 4.79 -22.02
N LEU A 151 -9.38 6.12 -21.96
CA LEU A 151 -9.58 6.87 -20.72
C LEU A 151 -11.05 6.83 -20.24
N LEU A 152 -12.02 7.00 -21.15
CA LEU A 152 -13.43 6.87 -20.79
C LEU A 152 -13.81 5.45 -20.36
N ASN A 153 -13.27 4.43 -21.04
CA ASN A 153 -13.50 3.03 -20.65
C ASN A 153 -12.96 2.75 -19.25
N ASN A 154 -11.76 3.29 -18.97
CA ASN A 154 -11.18 3.20 -17.65
C ASN A 154 -12.05 3.91 -16.61
N ALA A 155 -12.55 5.10 -16.91
CA ALA A 155 -13.44 5.84 -16.02
C ALA A 155 -14.75 5.07 -15.72
N GLU A 156 -15.36 4.45 -16.72
CA GLU A 156 -16.57 3.61 -16.50
C GLU A 156 -16.27 2.36 -15.69
N LYS A 157 -15.13 1.70 -15.90
CA LYS A 157 -14.66 0.60 -15.06
C LYS A 157 -14.49 1.04 -13.60
N ILE A 158 -13.92 2.23 -13.39
CA ILE A 158 -13.75 2.83 -12.07
C ILE A 158 -15.11 3.10 -11.45
N TRP A 159 -16.05 3.63 -12.22
CA TRP A 159 -17.44 3.85 -11.80
C TRP A 159 -18.06 2.57 -11.26
N ASP A 160 -18.04 1.49 -12.03
CA ASP A 160 -18.61 0.20 -11.62
C ASP A 160 -18.05 -0.29 -10.26
N VAL A 161 -16.73 -0.11 -10.05
CA VAL A 161 -16.12 -0.48 -8.78
C VAL A 161 -16.54 0.46 -7.66
N TYR A 162 -16.45 1.78 -7.86
CA TYR A 162 -16.66 2.75 -6.78
C TYR A 162 -18.13 2.90 -6.38
N VAL A 163 -19.04 2.70 -7.31
CA VAL A 163 -20.49 2.74 -7.05
C VAL A 163 -21.00 1.38 -6.60
N ASP A 164 -20.80 0.36 -7.42
CA ASP A 164 -21.50 -0.91 -7.24
C ASP A 164 -20.84 -1.78 -6.18
N LYS A 165 -19.50 -1.76 -6.08
CA LYS A 165 -18.76 -2.58 -5.11
C LYS A 165 -18.48 -1.83 -3.82
N LEU A 166 -17.95 -0.60 -3.90
CA LEU A 166 -17.49 0.15 -2.74
C LEU A 166 -18.58 1.06 -2.15
N GLY A 167 -19.62 1.36 -2.93
CA GLY A 167 -20.79 2.10 -2.45
C GLY A 167 -20.49 3.53 -2.02
N PHE A 168 -19.60 4.27 -2.69
CA PHE A 168 -19.30 5.66 -2.35
C PHE A 168 -20.49 6.59 -2.56
N ILE A 169 -21.29 6.34 -3.59
CA ILE A 169 -22.55 7.04 -3.81
C ILE A 169 -23.72 6.06 -3.86
N THR A 170 -24.95 6.58 -3.73
CA THR A 170 -26.17 5.77 -3.81
C THR A 170 -26.91 6.15 -5.08
N PRO A 171 -26.96 5.28 -6.11
CA PRO A 171 -27.76 5.51 -7.30
C PRO A 171 -29.23 5.85 -6.95
N GLY A 172 -29.82 6.78 -7.67
CA GLY A 172 -31.15 7.31 -7.40
C GLY A 172 -31.19 8.41 -6.30
N LYS A 173 -30.06 8.68 -5.63
CA LYS A 173 -29.94 9.71 -4.60
C LYS A 173 -28.70 10.60 -4.77
N SER A 174 -27.98 10.46 -5.87
CA SER A 174 -26.77 11.22 -6.15
C SER A 174 -26.99 12.33 -7.16
N THR A 175 -26.20 13.39 -7.04
CA THR A 175 -26.12 14.46 -8.05
C THR A 175 -25.75 13.88 -9.42
N THR A 176 -25.00 12.77 -9.46
CA THR A 176 -24.61 12.06 -10.67
C THR A 176 -25.77 11.38 -11.41
N ASP A 177 -26.94 11.24 -10.79
CA ASP A 177 -28.16 10.82 -11.48
C ASP A 177 -28.64 11.88 -12.48
N LYS A 178 -28.24 13.14 -12.26
CA LYS A 178 -28.64 14.30 -13.08
C LYS A 178 -27.52 14.83 -13.96
N VAL A 179 -26.27 14.80 -13.49
CA VAL A 179 -25.13 15.43 -14.18
C VAL A 179 -23.99 14.41 -14.32
N LYS A 180 -23.21 14.56 -15.39
CA LYS A 180 -22.02 13.73 -15.61
C LYS A 180 -20.85 14.23 -14.78
N VAL A 181 -19.94 13.33 -14.44
CA VAL A 181 -18.60 13.68 -13.97
C VAL A 181 -17.81 14.23 -15.15
N GLU A 182 -17.11 15.32 -14.95
CA GLU A 182 -16.39 16.03 -16.00
C GLU A 182 -14.89 15.83 -15.91
N MET A 183 -14.29 15.43 -17.01
CA MET A 183 -12.88 15.17 -17.16
C MET A 183 -12.25 16.18 -18.13
N PHE A 184 -11.07 16.69 -17.79
CA PHE A 184 -10.38 17.71 -18.59
C PHE A 184 -8.95 17.29 -18.87
N ILE A 185 -8.59 17.15 -20.16
CA ILE A 185 -7.20 16.98 -20.59
C ILE A 185 -6.64 18.37 -20.86
N VAL A 186 -5.68 18.79 -20.03
CA VAL A 186 -4.99 20.08 -20.13
C VAL A 186 -3.74 19.96 -20.99
N ASN A 187 -3.42 21.04 -21.70
CA ASN A 187 -2.29 21.11 -22.62
C ASN A 187 -1.04 21.69 -21.92
N GLN A 188 -0.39 20.85 -21.11
CA GLN A 188 0.86 21.22 -20.43
C GLN A 188 1.87 20.08 -20.44
N SER A 189 3.17 20.43 -20.35
CA SER A 189 4.29 19.46 -20.29
C SER A 189 4.48 18.85 -18.92
N GLU A 190 4.34 19.68 -17.87
CA GLU A 190 4.48 19.26 -16.49
C GLU A 190 3.37 18.29 -16.11
N TRP A 191 3.72 17.28 -15.33
CA TRP A 191 2.76 16.30 -14.84
C TRP A 191 1.60 16.99 -14.11
N ARG A 192 0.38 16.57 -14.44
CA ARG A 192 -0.82 17.02 -13.76
C ARG A 192 -1.86 15.93 -13.69
N ALA A 193 -2.30 15.66 -12.47
CA ALA A 193 -3.54 14.96 -12.18
C ALA A 193 -4.14 15.55 -10.92
N ASP A 194 -5.43 15.80 -10.90
CA ASP A 194 -6.18 16.17 -9.71
C ASP A 194 -7.65 15.76 -9.85
N GLY A 195 -8.18 15.16 -8.80
CA GLY A 195 -9.59 14.84 -8.64
C GLY A 195 -10.21 15.78 -7.60
N SER A 196 -11.35 16.37 -7.93
CA SER A 196 -12.02 17.34 -7.07
C SER A 196 -13.49 17.50 -7.45
N GLY A 197 -14.08 18.59 -7.06
CA GLY A 197 -15.40 18.98 -7.53
C GLY A 197 -15.67 20.46 -7.34
N ASN A 198 -16.74 20.93 -7.96
CA ASN A 198 -17.16 22.30 -7.87
C ASN A 198 -18.68 22.42 -8.08
N TYR A 199 -19.19 23.61 -7.92
CA TYR A 199 -20.50 23.97 -8.43
C TYR A 199 -20.42 24.27 -9.93
N GLY A 200 -21.51 24.00 -10.65
CA GLY A 200 -21.62 24.35 -12.04
C GLY A 200 -23.07 24.50 -12.47
N LYS A 201 -23.28 25.21 -13.58
CA LYS A 201 -24.59 25.54 -14.10
C LYS A 201 -24.90 24.82 -15.40
N CYS A 202 -26.13 24.31 -15.51
CA CYS A 202 -26.68 23.77 -16.74
C CYS A 202 -28.08 24.31 -17.01
N TRP A 203 -28.57 24.08 -18.22
CA TRP A 203 -29.93 24.38 -18.58
C TRP A 203 -30.76 23.11 -18.56
N GLU A 204 -31.81 23.11 -17.75
CA GLU A 204 -32.82 22.06 -17.73
C GLU A 204 -34.05 22.45 -18.53
N TYR A 205 -34.68 21.48 -19.14
CA TYR A 205 -35.91 21.64 -19.88
C TYR A 205 -37.03 20.81 -19.24
N SER A 206 -38.14 21.49 -18.92
CA SER A 206 -39.39 20.84 -18.54
C SER A 206 -40.45 21.24 -19.57
N GLY A 207 -40.71 20.37 -20.54
CA GLY A 207 -41.45 20.73 -21.73
C GLY A 207 -40.77 21.85 -22.48
N ASN A 208 -41.46 22.96 -22.70
CA ASN A 208 -40.92 24.14 -23.34
C ASN A 208 -40.25 25.16 -22.40
N THR A 209 -40.23 24.88 -21.10
CA THR A 209 -39.63 25.76 -20.08
C THR A 209 -38.16 25.44 -19.89
N LYS A 210 -37.31 26.46 -20.11
CA LYS A 210 -35.86 26.42 -19.94
C LYS A 210 -35.51 27.11 -18.61
N THR A 211 -34.87 26.36 -17.66
CA THR A 211 -34.47 26.89 -16.36
C THR A 211 -33.00 26.60 -16.12
N GLN A 212 -32.26 27.63 -15.66
CA GLN A 212 -30.88 27.41 -15.26
C GLN A 212 -30.85 26.80 -13.84
N LYS A 213 -30.15 25.68 -13.71
CA LYS A 213 -29.93 24.97 -12.44
C LYS A 213 -28.45 24.93 -12.13
N GLU A 214 -28.13 24.96 -10.86
CA GLU A 214 -26.78 24.75 -10.35
C GLU A 214 -26.71 23.40 -9.64
N TYR A 215 -25.64 22.65 -9.96
CA TYR A 215 -25.35 21.34 -9.38
C TYR A 215 -23.92 21.31 -8.84
N ARG A 216 -23.66 20.48 -7.87
CA ARG A 216 -22.31 20.05 -7.54
C ARG A 216 -21.88 19.02 -8.57
N VAL A 217 -20.70 19.17 -9.13
CA VAL A 217 -20.16 18.30 -10.19
C VAL A 217 -18.77 17.83 -9.81
N GLY A 218 -18.50 16.55 -10.04
CA GLY A 218 -17.17 15.98 -9.88
C GLY A 218 -16.29 16.35 -11.05
N LEU A 219 -15.04 16.71 -10.80
CA LEU A 219 -14.07 17.19 -11.78
C LEU A 219 -12.79 16.39 -11.69
N PHE A 220 -12.31 15.90 -12.82
CA PHE A 220 -11.00 15.29 -12.95
C PHE A 220 -10.18 16.05 -14.01
N HIS A 221 -8.99 16.50 -13.63
CA HIS A 221 -8.05 17.15 -14.52
C HIS A 221 -6.80 16.30 -14.69
N CYS A 222 -6.32 16.15 -15.91
CA CYS A 222 -5.05 15.49 -16.17
C CYS A 222 -4.39 16.05 -17.43
N ASN A 223 -3.07 15.89 -17.54
CA ASN A 223 -2.42 16.00 -18.84
C ASN A 223 -2.24 14.61 -19.49
N ALA A 224 -1.77 14.57 -20.72
CA ALA A 224 -1.60 13.30 -21.44
C ALA A 224 -0.60 12.35 -20.74
N TRP A 225 0.38 12.89 -20.00
CA TRP A 225 1.33 12.09 -19.24
C TRP A 225 0.65 11.37 -18.07
N ALA A 226 -0.04 12.08 -17.19
CA ALA A 226 -0.76 11.48 -16.06
C ALA A 226 -1.86 10.52 -16.53
N ALA A 227 -2.58 10.86 -17.60
CA ALA A 227 -3.60 10.00 -18.20
C ALA A 227 -3.07 8.68 -18.78
N SER A 228 -1.75 8.49 -18.92
CA SER A 228 -1.16 7.22 -19.34
C SER A 228 -1.12 6.15 -18.24
N SER A 229 -1.25 6.55 -16.96
CA SER A 229 -1.33 5.66 -15.81
C SER A 229 -2.79 5.39 -15.43
N ASP A 230 -3.25 4.19 -15.67
CA ASP A 230 -4.63 3.78 -15.32
C ASP A 230 -4.87 3.82 -13.80
N VAL A 231 -3.84 3.55 -12.99
CA VAL A 231 -3.89 3.61 -11.51
C VAL A 231 -4.00 5.04 -11.03
N THR A 232 -3.20 5.97 -11.58
CA THR A 232 -3.31 7.41 -11.28
C THR A 232 -4.70 7.93 -11.60
N VAL A 233 -5.25 7.56 -12.75
CA VAL A 233 -6.62 7.96 -13.13
C VAL A 233 -7.64 7.44 -12.11
N ALA A 234 -7.48 6.20 -11.63
CA ALA A 234 -8.37 5.64 -10.62
C ALA A 234 -8.23 6.37 -9.28
N HIS A 235 -7.01 6.70 -8.85
CA HIS A 235 -6.74 7.46 -7.64
C HIS A 235 -7.46 8.83 -7.68
N GLU A 236 -7.25 9.59 -8.73
CA GLU A 236 -7.83 10.93 -8.84
C GLU A 236 -9.37 10.90 -8.98
N ILE A 237 -9.91 9.93 -9.69
CA ILE A 237 -11.36 9.71 -9.71
C ILE A 237 -11.85 9.28 -8.31
N GLY A 238 -11.01 8.65 -7.49
CA GLY A 238 -11.27 8.40 -6.07
C GLY A 238 -11.63 9.69 -5.32
N HIS A 239 -10.82 10.73 -5.48
CA HIS A 239 -11.09 12.05 -4.92
C HIS A 239 -12.39 12.68 -5.45
N VAL A 240 -12.72 12.46 -6.71
CA VAL A 240 -14.01 12.89 -7.26
C VAL A 240 -15.16 12.26 -6.49
N PHE A 241 -15.09 10.94 -6.22
CA PHE A 241 -16.14 10.24 -5.46
C PHE A 241 -16.20 10.68 -4.00
N GLN A 242 -15.07 10.95 -3.37
CA GLN A 242 -15.00 11.52 -2.02
C GLN A 242 -15.70 12.89 -1.96
N TYR A 243 -15.47 13.75 -2.96
CA TYR A 243 -16.20 15.00 -3.08
C TYR A 243 -17.70 14.78 -3.30
N LEU A 244 -18.09 13.83 -4.14
CA LEU A 244 -19.50 13.53 -4.43
C LEU A 244 -20.28 13.07 -3.18
N VAL A 245 -19.62 12.42 -2.22
CA VAL A 245 -20.26 12.10 -0.92
C VAL A 245 -20.79 13.36 -0.24
N SER A 246 -19.95 14.39 -0.10
CA SER A 246 -20.42 15.66 0.51
C SER A 246 -21.39 16.44 -0.39
N ALA A 247 -21.27 16.28 -1.70
CA ALA A 247 -22.18 16.86 -2.67
C ALA A 247 -23.61 16.30 -2.54
N ASP A 248 -23.72 15.01 -2.27
CA ASP A 248 -25.00 14.30 -2.17
C ASP A 248 -25.65 14.47 -0.78
N LEU A 249 -24.85 14.50 0.28
CA LEU A 249 -25.33 14.52 1.67
C LEU A 249 -25.50 15.93 2.23
N GLY A 250 -24.87 16.95 1.62
CA GLY A 250 -24.81 18.30 2.12
C GLY A 250 -23.74 18.53 3.19
N ASP A 251 -23.57 19.78 3.61
CA ASP A 251 -22.39 20.23 4.36
C ASP A 251 -22.30 19.72 5.81
N ASN A 252 -23.36 19.10 6.33
CA ASN A 252 -23.40 18.63 7.73
C ASN A 252 -23.26 17.11 7.89
N PHE A 253 -23.15 16.37 6.78
CA PHE A 253 -23.15 14.91 6.78
C PHE A 253 -21.95 14.36 6.03
N GLY A 254 -21.57 13.15 6.41
CA GLY A 254 -20.41 12.48 5.84
C GLY A 254 -19.08 13.16 6.20
N LEU A 255 -17.99 12.57 5.77
CA LEU A 255 -16.67 13.17 5.91
C LEU A 255 -16.51 14.37 4.98
N ASN A 256 -15.77 15.36 5.44
CA ASN A 256 -15.26 16.40 4.55
C ASN A 256 -14.22 15.82 3.60
N TYR A 257 -14.23 16.32 2.38
CA TYR A 257 -13.13 16.04 1.45
C TYR A 257 -11.79 16.58 1.99
N VAL A 258 -11.83 17.72 2.70
CA VAL A 258 -10.67 18.25 3.42
C VAL A 258 -10.94 18.11 4.91
N LEU A 259 -10.20 17.23 5.59
CA LEU A 259 -10.20 17.13 7.05
C LEU A 259 -9.17 18.10 7.62
N GLY A 260 -9.53 18.79 8.70
CA GLY A 260 -8.64 19.75 9.35
C GLY A 260 -8.81 21.20 8.88
N THR A 261 -8.03 22.08 9.50
CA THR A 261 -8.07 23.54 9.26
C THR A 261 -7.07 23.98 8.19
N ASN A 262 -6.10 23.15 7.87
CA ASN A 262 -5.05 23.39 6.87
C ASN A 262 -5.11 22.31 5.79
N SER A 263 -4.62 22.63 4.60
CA SER A 263 -4.53 21.70 3.46
C SER A 263 -3.59 20.50 3.69
N ASN A 264 -2.91 20.45 4.83
CA ASN A 264 -1.92 19.44 5.15
C ASN A 264 -2.51 18.18 5.81
N GLY A 265 -3.76 18.22 6.24
CA GLY A 265 -4.43 17.09 6.89
C GLY A 265 -5.15 16.16 5.92
N ASN A 266 -4.55 15.80 4.81
CA ASN A 266 -5.22 15.09 3.72
C ASN A 266 -4.94 13.58 3.67
N GLU A 267 -4.41 13.01 4.73
CA GLU A 267 -4.01 11.61 4.73
C GLU A 267 -5.15 10.66 4.41
N TRP A 268 -6.25 10.74 5.15
CA TRP A 268 -7.38 9.83 4.95
C TRP A 268 -7.92 9.84 3.53
N TRP A 269 -7.99 10.97 2.88
CA TRP A 269 -8.48 10.98 1.50
C TRP A 269 -7.48 10.41 0.51
N GLU A 270 -6.17 10.63 0.71
CA GLU A 270 -5.12 10.04 -0.13
C GLU A 270 -5.02 8.53 0.07
N ASP A 271 -5.05 8.07 1.33
CA ASP A 271 -5.13 6.65 1.66
C ASP A 271 -6.33 5.97 1.01
N CYS A 272 -7.52 6.59 1.14
CA CYS A 272 -8.73 6.08 0.50
C CYS A 272 -8.61 6.06 -1.02
N ALA A 273 -8.05 7.09 -1.65
CA ALA A 273 -7.90 7.16 -3.10
C ALA A 273 -6.96 6.06 -3.62
N ASN A 274 -5.84 5.81 -2.92
CA ASN A 274 -4.95 4.68 -3.22
C ASN A 274 -5.66 3.34 -3.04
N TRP A 275 -6.35 3.14 -1.91
CA TRP A 275 -7.11 1.93 -1.67
C TRP A 275 -8.19 1.72 -2.75
N GLN A 276 -8.93 2.77 -3.13
CA GLN A 276 -9.93 2.73 -4.20
C GLN A 276 -9.28 2.30 -5.53
N ALA A 277 -8.14 2.89 -5.89
CA ALA A 277 -7.38 2.52 -7.09
C ALA A 277 -6.93 1.05 -7.07
N HIS A 278 -6.49 0.55 -5.91
CA HIS A 278 -6.11 -0.85 -5.73
C HIS A 278 -7.30 -1.81 -5.86
N LYS A 279 -8.53 -1.38 -5.59
CA LYS A 279 -9.73 -2.21 -5.85
C LYS A 279 -10.06 -2.32 -7.35
N VAL A 280 -9.62 -1.36 -8.15
CA VAL A 280 -9.72 -1.41 -9.61
C VAL A 280 -8.52 -2.15 -10.23
N TYR A 281 -7.32 -1.95 -9.66
CA TYR A 281 -6.03 -2.48 -10.13
C TYR A 281 -5.26 -3.19 -9.00
N PRO A 282 -5.70 -4.40 -8.57
CA PRO A 282 -5.13 -5.06 -7.39
C PRO A 282 -3.63 -5.38 -7.49
N ALA A 283 -3.10 -5.56 -8.70
CA ALA A 283 -1.67 -5.78 -8.90
C ALA A 283 -0.81 -4.58 -8.47
N ALA A 284 -1.33 -3.35 -8.53
CA ALA A 284 -0.61 -2.15 -8.15
C ALA A 284 -0.41 -2.04 -6.64
N GLN A 285 -1.27 -2.64 -5.82
CA GLN A 285 -1.26 -2.55 -4.36
C GLN A 285 0.11 -2.86 -3.74
N PHE A 286 0.84 -3.82 -4.31
CA PHE A 286 2.11 -4.28 -3.76
C PHE A 286 3.33 -3.79 -4.56
N THR A 287 3.14 -3.07 -5.65
CA THR A 287 4.22 -2.58 -6.52
C THR A 287 4.50 -1.09 -6.37
N GLU A 288 3.56 -0.32 -5.84
CA GLU A 288 3.69 1.14 -5.73
C GLU A 288 4.08 1.58 -4.31
N ASN A 289 3.26 1.29 -3.31
CA ASN A 289 3.39 1.89 -1.98
C ASN A 289 3.74 0.90 -0.86
N TRP A 290 3.73 -0.41 -1.12
CA TRP A 290 3.96 -1.42 -0.10
C TRP A 290 5.30 -1.27 0.63
N GLY A 291 6.38 -1.04 -0.12
CA GLY A 291 7.71 -0.85 0.48
C GLY A 291 7.81 0.37 1.40
N ASN A 292 7.09 1.45 1.08
CA ASN A 292 7.04 2.65 1.91
C ASN A 292 6.17 2.41 3.16
N ASN A 293 5.04 1.73 3.03
CA ASN A 293 4.20 1.36 4.17
C ASN A 293 5.03 0.65 5.25
N GLN A 294 5.91 -0.25 4.86
CA GLN A 294 6.76 -1.01 5.78
C GLN A 294 7.72 -0.15 6.61
N ASN A 295 8.02 1.07 6.17
CA ASN A 295 8.82 2.02 6.92
C ASN A 295 7.98 3.01 7.74
N MET A 296 6.66 3.07 7.53
CA MET A 296 5.77 4.09 8.09
C MET A 296 4.62 3.52 8.94
N HIS A 297 4.45 2.21 9.00
CA HIS A 297 3.33 1.56 9.69
C HIS A 297 3.33 1.77 11.23
N HIS A 298 4.41 2.29 11.81
CA HIS A 298 4.49 2.70 13.22
C HIS A 298 3.83 4.06 13.49
N LEU A 299 3.63 4.88 12.47
CA LEU A 299 2.98 6.17 12.58
C LEU A 299 1.51 6.04 12.96
N ASN A 300 0.91 7.10 13.46
CA ASN A 300 -0.53 7.15 13.73
C ASN A 300 -1.31 6.73 12.48
N ILE A 301 -2.39 5.98 12.66
CA ILE A 301 -3.24 5.52 11.56
C ILE A 301 -3.76 6.66 10.67
N LEU A 302 -3.80 7.89 11.19
CA LEU A 302 -4.19 9.11 10.47
C LEU A 302 -3.02 10.10 10.29
N HIS A 303 -1.77 9.63 10.30
CA HIS A 303 -0.59 10.49 10.20
C HIS A 303 -0.37 11.02 8.78
N GLU A 304 -0.24 12.33 8.62
CA GLU A 304 -0.09 13.00 7.33
C GLU A 304 1.15 12.58 6.54
N GLY A 305 2.22 12.16 7.21
CA GLY A 305 3.43 11.63 6.56
C GLY A 305 3.21 10.30 5.85
N ALA A 306 2.21 9.53 6.28
CA ALA A 306 1.89 8.21 5.73
C ALA A 306 0.82 8.23 4.62
N ARG A 307 0.25 9.36 4.31
CA ARG A 307 -0.93 9.60 3.47
C ARG A 307 -1.06 8.82 2.15
N TYR A 308 0.02 8.40 1.54
CA TYR A 308 -0.01 7.59 0.32
C TYR A 308 0.32 6.11 0.58
N ASN A 309 0.68 5.76 1.79
CA ASN A 309 1.34 4.51 2.08
C ASN A 309 0.61 3.64 3.10
N ASN A 310 -0.38 4.16 3.83
CA ASN A 310 -1.01 3.47 4.95
C ASN A 310 -2.37 2.81 4.63
N CYS A 311 -2.76 2.74 3.37
CA CYS A 311 -4.09 2.30 2.93
C CYS A 311 -4.41 0.80 3.18
N TYR A 312 -3.48 0.02 3.68
CA TYR A 312 -3.59 -1.45 3.77
C TYR A 312 -4.56 -1.92 4.86
N TYR A 313 -4.72 -1.18 5.96
CA TYR A 313 -5.68 -1.54 7.01
C TYR A 313 -7.15 -1.44 6.54
N HIS A 314 -7.43 -0.68 5.49
CA HIS A 314 -8.76 -0.63 4.87
C HIS A 314 -9.24 -2.00 4.40
N ASP A 315 -8.32 -2.86 3.96
CA ASP A 315 -8.65 -4.22 3.53
C ASP A 315 -9.07 -5.10 4.71
N TRP A 316 -8.46 -4.91 5.88
CA TRP A 316 -8.91 -5.58 7.10
C TRP A 316 -10.32 -5.14 7.52
N TRP A 317 -10.58 -3.85 7.48
CA TRP A 317 -11.91 -3.33 7.78
C TRP A 317 -12.96 -3.88 6.81
N CYS A 318 -12.61 -3.96 5.53
CA CYS A 318 -13.49 -4.54 4.51
C CYS A 318 -13.62 -6.05 4.64
N GLN A 319 -12.57 -6.76 5.03
CA GLN A 319 -12.66 -8.20 5.32
C GLN A 319 -13.63 -8.50 6.46
N THR A 320 -13.69 -7.63 7.46
CA THR A 320 -14.54 -7.79 8.63
C THR A 320 -15.99 -7.39 8.38
N HIS A 321 -16.21 -6.28 7.64
CA HIS A 321 -17.53 -5.64 7.53
C HIS A 321 -18.06 -5.54 6.09
N GLY A 322 -17.35 -6.08 5.11
CA GLY A 322 -17.72 -6.06 3.69
C GLY A 322 -17.11 -4.88 2.91
N LEU A 323 -17.08 -5.02 1.59
CA LEU A 323 -16.41 -4.08 0.69
C LEU A 323 -16.93 -2.63 0.75
N THR A 324 -18.16 -2.44 1.17
CA THR A 324 -18.77 -1.10 1.30
C THR A 324 -18.34 -0.34 2.55
N THR A 325 -17.52 -0.94 3.39
CA THR A 325 -17.13 -0.37 4.70
C THR A 325 -16.58 1.04 4.59
N ILE A 326 -15.63 1.26 3.70
CA ILE A 326 -14.99 2.58 3.54
C ILE A 326 -15.98 3.60 2.97
N GLY A 327 -16.77 3.21 1.96
CA GLY A 327 -17.86 4.05 1.43
C GLY A 327 -18.89 4.41 2.51
N ARG A 328 -19.19 3.49 3.43
CA ARG A 328 -20.06 3.77 4.60
C ARG A 328 -19.41 4.75 5.57
N VAL A 329 -18.14 4.59 5.89
CA VAL A 329 -17.41 5.56 6.73
C VAL A 329 -17.49 6.95 6.10
N TRP A 330 -17.26 7.09 4.80
CA TRP A 330 -17.42 8.37 4.09
C TRP A 330 -18.82 8.95 4.21
N ARG A 331 -19.88 8.15 4.04
CA ARG A 331 -21.27 8.63 4.00
C ARG A 331 -21.92 8.77 5.37
N GLU A 332 -21.60 7.90 6.33
CA GLU A 332 -22.32 7.76 7.59
C GLU A 332 -21.62 8.47 8.76
N THR A 333 -20.38 8.95 8.60
CA THR A 333 -19.67 9.76 9.59
C THR A 333 -20.40 11.08 9.81
N LYS A 334 -20.48 11.51 11.05
CA LYS A 334 -21.18 12.73 11.47
C LYS A 334 -20.16 13.76 11.93
N ARG A 335 -20.18 14.94 11.36
CA ARG A 335 -19.27 16.00 11.78
C ARG A 335 -19.52 16.39 13.23
N PRO A 336 -18.47 16.58 14.07
CA PRO A 336 -17.05 16.69 13.71
C PRO A 336 -16.25 15.38 13.86
N GLU A 337 -16.87 14.21 13.80
CA GLU A 337 -16.16 12.92 13.88
C GLU A 337 -15.05 12.84 12.82
N ASP A 338 -13.92 12.30 13.20
CA ASP A 338 -12.91 11.84 12.26
C ASP A 338 -13.25 10.41 11.73
N PRO A 339 -12.49 9.88 10.76
CA PRO A 339 -12.77 8.57 10.19
C PRO A 339 -12.80 7.43 11.20
N ILE A 340 -11.93 7.46 12.22
CA ILE A 340 -11.85 6.42 13.25
C ILE A 340 -13.07 6.49 14.19
N GLN A 341 -13.45 7.69 14.62
CA GLN A 341 -14.65 7.90 15.42
C GLN A 341 -15.90 7.46 14.66
N GLY A 342 -15.98 7.84 13.37
CA GLY A 342 -17.04 7.40 12.47
C GLY A 342 -17.12 5.88 12.38
N TYR A 343 -15.98 5.23 12.11
CA TYR A 343 -15.89 3.77 12.04
C TYR A 343 -16.32 3.09 13.34
N MET A 344 -15.78 3.53 14.48
CA MET A 344 -16.14 2.97 15.79
C MET A 344 -17.65 3.06 16.03
N ARG A 345 -18.27 4.21 15.77
CA ARG A 345 -19.70 4.39 15.96
C ARG A 345 -20.55 3.55 14.99
N ILE A 346 -20.18 3.53 13.70
CA ILE A 346 -20.92 2.82 12.65
C ILE A 346 -20.95 1.31 12.92
N PHE A 347 -19.86 0.75 13.40
CA PHE A 347 -19.69 -0.69 13.62
C PHE A 347 -19.79 -1.11 15.09
N GLY A 348 -20.05 -0.17 16.01
CA GLY A 348 -20.34 -0.46 17.41
C GLY A 348 -19.12 -0.75 18.28
N TYR A 349 -17.95 -0.23 17.91
CA TYR A 349 -16.73 -0.37 18.70
C TYR A 349 -16.62 0.69 19.81
N THR A 350 -16.09 0.27 20.94
CA THR A 350 -15.49 1.17 21.94
C THR A 350 -14.02 1.38 21.61
N THR A 351 -13.33 2.32 22.26
CA THR A 351 -11.88 2.49 22.10
C THR A 351 -11.11 1.18 22.37
N GLU A 352 -11.51 0.43 23.38
CA GLU A 352 -10.89 -0.84 23.75
C GLU A 352 -11.11 -1.92 22.69
N THR A 353 -12.36 -2.14 22.28
CA THR A 353 -12.68 -3.17 21.28
C THR A 353 -12.21 -2.79 19.88
N PHE A 354 -12.10 -1.51 19.56
CA PHE A 354 -11.46 -1.05 18.33
C PHE A 354 -9.95 -1.35 18.35
N ALA A 355 -9.29 -1.12 19.49
CA ALA A 355 -7.88 -1.48 19.63
C ALA A 355 -7.64 -2.97 19.45
N ASP A 356 -8.50 -3.84 20.01
CA ASP A 356 -8.43 -5.28 19.81
C ASP A 356 -8.60 -5.65 18.32
N HIS A 357 -9.65 -5.12 17.69
CA HIS A 357 -9.95 -5.33 16.28
C HIS A 357 -8.81 -4.85 15.35
N GLN A 358 -8.24 -3.69 15.64
CA GLN A 358 -7.16 -3.13 14.81
C GLN A 358 -5.87 -3.95 14.97
N PHE A 359 -5.56 -4.41 16.18
CA PHE A 359 -4.42 -5.29 16.42
C PHE A 359 -4.56 -6.64 15.69
N GLU A 360 -5.75 -7.25 15.73
CA GLU A 360 -6.03 -8.45 14.95
C GLU A 360 -5.75 -8.20 13.47
N GLY A 361 -6.20 -7.07 12.94
CA GLY A 361 -5.90 -6.66 11.57
C GLY A 361 -4.41 -6.59 11.26
N TYR A 362 -3.63 -6.02 12.16
CA TYR A 362 -2.19 -5.94 11.95
C TYR A 362 -1.47 -7.28 12.06
N ALA A 363 -1.94 -8.20 12.90
CA ALA A 363 -1.44 -9.57 12.91
C ALA A 363 -1.75 -10.31 11.60
N HIS A 364 -2.94 -10.09 11.03
CA HIS A 364 -3.30 -10.60 9.70
C HIS A 364 -2.46 -9.95 8.59
N ILE A 365 -2.27 -8.64 8.62
CA ILE A 365 -1.43 -7.90 7.66
C ILE A 365 0.02 -8.37 7.71
N ALA A 366 0.61 -8.51 8.91
CA ALA A 366 1.98 -8.99 9.09
C ALA A 366 2.20 -10.38 8.48
N SER A 367 1.20 -11.25 8.50
CA SER A 367 1.25 -12.58 7.91
C SER A 367 0.63 -12.66 6.52
N MET A 368 0.27 -11.53 5.89
CA MET A 368 -0.39 -11.45 4.58
C MET A 368 -1.69 -12.29 4.52
N ASP A 369 -2.43 -12.38 5.63
CA ASP A 369 -3.65 -13.16 5.76
C ASP A 369 -4.90 -12.30 5.52
N ILE A 370 -4.92 -11.63 4.40
CA ILE A 370 -6.06 -10.85 3.89
C ILE A 370 -6.58 -11.52 2.63
N ASP A 371 -7.85 -11.84 2.58
CA ASP A 371 -8.44 -12.61 1.48
C ASP A 371 -8.23 -11.96 0.11
N SER A 372 -8.38 -10.64 0.02
CA SER A 372 -8.16 -9.89 -1.23
C SER A 372 -6.70 -9.86 -1.69
N TRP A 373 -5.74 -10.22 -0.81
CA TRP A 373 -4.30 -10.20 -1.13
C TRP A 373 -3.77 -11.51 -1.67
N LYS A 374 -4.54 -12.61 -1.59
CA LYS A 374 -4.08 -13.96 -1.94
C LYS A 374 -3.51 -14.08 -3.35
N THR A 375 -4.01 -13.32 -4.30
CA THR A 375 -3.54 -13.39 -5.69
C THR A 375 -2.22 -12.67 -5.92
N TYR A 376 -2.02 -11.49 -5.33
CA TYR A 376 -0.89 -10.61 -5.63
C TYR A 376 0.10 -10.46 -4.48
N GLY A 377 -0.32 -10.68 -3.25
CA GLY A 377 0.49 -10.52 -2.05
C GLY A 377 1.23 -11.77 -1.60
N GLN A 378 0.77 -12.96 -1.94
CA GLN A 378 1.34 -14.22 -1.43
C GLN A 378 2.83 -14.41 -1.72
N GLY A 379 3.31 -13.95 -2.86
CA GLY A 379 4.72 -13.99 -3.21
C GLY A 379 5.63 -13.11 -2.34
N LEU A 380 5.04 -12.23 -1.54
CA LEU A 380 5.74 -11.33 -0.62
C LEU A 380 5.91 -11.92 0.78
N ILE A 381 5.18 -12.99 1.13
CA ILE A 381 5.29 -13.63 2.44
C ILE A 381 6.72 -14.10 2.65
N GLY A 382 7.33 -13.65 3.75
CA GLY A 382 8.72 -13.95 4.05
C GLY A 382 9.73 -13.32 3.10
N SER A 383 9.29 -12.44 2.18
CA SER A 383 10.20 -11.60 1.43
C SER A 383 10.98 -10.69 2.39
N GLU A 384 12.15 -10.25 1.97
CA GLU A 384 12.92 -9.31 2.77
C GLU A 384 12.15 -8.02 3.04
N GLN A 385 11.37 -7.53 2.08
CA GLN A 385 10.51 -6.37 2.29
C GLN A 385 9.53 -6.57 3.44
N GLN A 386 8.95 -7.75 3.59
CA GLN A 386 8.04 -8.04 4.68
C GLN A 386 8.77 -8.29 6.01
N ARG A 387 9.95 -8.91 5.99
CA ARG A 387 10.73 -9.16 7.21
C ARG A 387 11.26 -7.91 7.86
N LEU A 388 11.29 -6.83 7.14
CA LEU A 388 11.84 -5.56 7.56
C LEU A 388 10.82 -4.57 8.06
N MET A 389 9.63 -5.05 8.38
CA MET A 389 8.73 -4.35 9.28
C MET A 389 9.39 -4.35 10.65
N GLU A 390 10.43 -3.63 10.76
CA GLU A 390 11.46 -3.73 11.75
C GLU A 390 11.04 -3.17 13.08
N VAL A 391 11.35 -3.88 14.10
CA VAL A 391 12.17 -3.26 15.11
C VAL A 391 13.58 -3.28 14.55
N PRO A 392 14.14 -2.16 14.18
CA PRO A 392 15.56 -2.09 14.11
C PRO A 392 16.02 -2.55 15.49
N SER A 393 17.06 -3.32 15.50
CA SER A 393 17.79 -3.72 16.67
C SER A 393 18.35 -2.53 17.45
N ALA A 394 17.57 -1.53 17.68
CA ALA A 394 17.91 -0.52 18.64
C ALA A 394 17.72 -1.06 20.03
N ILE A 395 18.39 -2.18 20.29
CA ILE A 395 18.60 -2.46 21.64
C ILE A 395 19.96 -1.95 21.99
N GLN A 396 19.86 -0.84 22.50
CA GLN A 396 20.74 -0.47 23.58
C GLN A 396 20.36 -1.35 24.75
N GLU A 397 21.37 -2.04 25.28
CA GLU A 397 21.34 -2.58 26.63
C GLU A 397 20.77 -1.52 27.56
N LYS A 398 19.47 -1.57 27.82
CA LYS A 398 19.00 -0.89 28.97
C LYS A 398 18.97 -1.91 30.07
N TYR A 399 19.91 -1.78 30.97
CA TYR A 399 19.85 -2.36 32.30
C TYR A 399 18.46 -2.10 32.88
N LEU A 400 17.58 -3.07 32.72
CA LEU A 400 16.40 -3.13 33.54
C LEU A 400 16.78 -4.03 34.72
N ASN A 401 17.08 -3.41 35.85
CA ASN A 401 17.40 -4.09 37.09
C ASN A 401 18.61 -5.08 37.04
N GLY A 402 19.63 -4.76 36.27
CA GLY A 402 20.81 -5.61 36.11
C GLY A 402 20.69 -6.69 35.01
N ASP A 403 19.60 -6.71 34.25
CA ASP A 403 19.35 -7.66 33.16
C ASP A 403 19.50 -6.95 31.81
N ASN A 404 20.46 -7.39 30.98
CA ASN A 404 20.75 -6.87 29.64
C ASN A 404 20.10 -7.67 28.52
N SER A 405 19.15 -8.55 28.83
CA SER A 405 18.46 -9.37 27.82
C SER A 405 17.20 -8.71 27.25
N TRP A 406 16.88 -7.48 27.64
CA TRP A 406 15.75 -6.73 27.16
C TRP A 406 16.04 -6.02 25.84
N TRP A 407 14.96 -5.81 25.07
CA TRP A 407 14.94 -5.11 23.79
C TRP A 407 14.06 -3.87 23.95
N ILE A 408 14.50 -2.70 23.39
CA ILE A 408 13.76 -1.44 23.44
C ILE A 408 13.45 -0.96 22.03
N VAL A 409 12.25 -0.50 21.78
CA VAL A 409 11.90 0.08 20.49
C VAL A 409 12.72 1.34 20.19
N ASP A 410 13.16 1.51 18.94
CA ASP A 410 13.84 2.73 18.51
C ASP A 410 12.87 3.92 18.53
N PRO A 411 13.27 5.11 19.02
CA PRO A 411 12.42 6.30 18.94
C PRO A 411 11.92 6.64 17.55
N GLU A 412 12.69 6.35 16.50
CA GLU A 412 12.31 6.58 15.09
C GLU A 412 11.13 5.71 14.65
N TYR A 413 11.03 4.48 15.21
CA TYR A 413 10.00 3.50 14.85
C TYR A 413 9.02 3.21 15.99
N CYS A 414 8.98 4.08 16.98
CA CYS A 414 8.12 3.92 18.14
C CYS A 414 6.64 4.04 17.73
N PRO A 415 5.78 3.03 18.03
CA PRO A 415 4.38 3.10 17.66
C PRO A 415 3.67 4.32 18.22
N GLN A 416 2.90 4.98 17.39
CA GLN A 416 1.92 6.01 17.70
C GLN A 416 0.53 5.38 17.89
N ASN A 417 -0.55 6.18 18.02
CA ASN A 417 -1.91 5.66 18.11
C ASN A 417 -2.28 4.81 16.90
N TYR A 418 -2.58 3.55 17.16
CA TYR A 418 -2.93 2.54 16.15
C TYR A 418 -1.88 2.36 15.05
N GLY A 419 -0.66 2.86 15.26
CA GLY A 419 0.53 2.44 14.54
C GLY A 419 1.11 1.18 15.16
N TYR A 420 1.87 0.39 14.42
CA TYR A 420 2.36 -0.90 14.89
C TYR A 420 3.79 -1.20 14.44
N ASN A 421 4.41 -2.14 15.16
CA ASN A 421 5.62 -2.82 14.72
C ASN A 421 5.31 -4.30 14.50
N ALA A 422 5.80 -4.89 13.43
CA ALA A 422 5.81 -6.34 13.22
C ALA A 422 7.25 -6.83 13.29
N ASN A 423 7.66 -7.21 14.49
CA ASN A 423 9.05 -7.58 14.79
C ASN A 423 9.34 -8.99 14.33
N PRO A 424 10.17 -9.21 13.30
CA PRO A 424 10.51 -10.56 12.88
C PRO A 424 11.36 -11.26 13.94
N ILE A 425 11.05 -12.52 14.20
CA ILE A 425 11.71 -13.37 15.18
C ILE A 425 12.41 -14.52 14.45
N LYS A 426 13.61 -14.91 14.87
CA LYS A 426 14.28 -16.11 14.39
C LYS A 426 13.38 -17.32 14.65
N VAL A 427 13.21 -18.18 13.65
CA VAL A 427 12.33 -19.35 13.77
C VAL A 427 13.12 -20.51 14.39
N PRO A 428 12.82 -20.93 15.63
CA PRO A 428 13.42 -22.11 16.22
C PRO A 428 12.78 -23.41 15.70
N GLU A 429 13.23 -24.55 16.22
CA GLU A 429 12.64 -25.85 15.87
C GLU A 429 11.15 -25.91 16.28
N ALA A 430 10.36 -26.63 15.48
CA ALA A 430 8.95 -26.87 15.76
C ALA A 430 8.74 -27.44 17.18
N GLY A 431 7.68 -27.02 17.86
CA GLY A 431 7.40 -27.37 19.24
C GLY A 431 8.11 -26.49 20.28
N THR A 432 9.07 -25.65 19.88
CA THR A 432 9.68 -24.68 20.82
C THR A 432 8.65 -23.65 21.25
N VAL A 433 8.61 -23.32 22.54
CA VAL A 433 7.79 -22.23 23.06
C VAL A 433 8.61 -20.95 23.05
N VAL A 434 8.22 -20.01 22.20
CA VAL A 434 8.77 -18.65 22.16
C VAL A 434 7.90 -17.77 23.04
N LYS A 435 8.52 -17.03 23.96
CA LYS A 435 7.84 -16.11 24.88
C LYS A 435 8.34 -14.70 24.70
N ALA A 436 7.46 -13.73 24.92
CA ALA A 436 7.77 -12.31 25.00
C ALA A 436 7.28 -11.76 26.35
N GLN A 437 8.20 -11.39 27.21
CA GLN A 437 7.89 -10.58 28.39
C GLN A 437 7.91 -9.12 27.97
N PHE A 438 6.76 -8.47 28.04
CA PHE A 438 6.51 -7.11 27.54
C PHE A 438 6.40 -6.11 28.69
N LYS A 439 6.90 -4.89 28.45
CA LYS A 439 6.70 -3.76 29.34
C LYS A 439 6.59 -2.46 28.56
N GLY A 440 5.46 -1.77 28.69
CA GLY A 440 5.25 -0.43 28.20
C GLY A 440 5.95 0.61 29.08
N ILE A 441 6.67 1.53 28.45
CA ILE A 441 7.52 2.52 29.14
C ILE A 441 7.19 3.96 28.69
N ALA A 442 5.91 4.28 28.46
CA ALA A 442 5.48 5.62 28.06
C ALA A 442 6.07 6.70 29.01
N GLY A 443 6.56 7.79 28.45
CA GLY A 443 7.24 8.85 29.20
C GLY A 443 8.72 8.59 29.49
N ALA A 444 9.31 7.49 28.98
CA ALA A 444 10.74 7.22 29.09
C ALA A 444 11.57 8.30 28.43
N GLU A 445 12.83 8.44 28.90
CA GLU A 445 13.79 9.37 28.31
C GLU A 445 14.12 8.96 26.88
N GLY A 446 14.24 9.95 25.97
CA GLY A 446 14.49 9.74 24.55
C GLY A 446 13.23 9.61 23.70
N TYR A 447 12.02 9.57 24.29
CA TYR A 447 10.73 9.53 23.58
C TYR A 447 9.90 10.76 23.87
N ARG A 448 8.98 11.08 22.94
CA ARG A 448 8.01 12.15 23.16
C ARG A 448 7.08 11.80 24.34
N LYS A 449 6.71 12.82 25.13
CA LYS A 449 5.93 12.65 26.35
C LYS A 449 4.52 13.22 26.22
N ILE A 450 3.90 12.98 25.08
CA ILE A 450 2.55 13.45 24.75
C ILE A 450 1.52 12.44 25.30
N ASN A 451 0.54 12.93 26.03
CA ASN A 451 -0.61 12.16 26.53
C ASN A 451 -0.26 10.81 27.21
N THR A 452 0.88 10.71 27.85
CA THR A 452 1.43 9.47 28.41
C THR A 452 0.52 8.76 29.43
N SER A 453 -0.43 9.48 30.04
CA SER A 453 -1.43 8.90 30.95
C SER A 453 -2.47 8.03 30.24
N TYR A 454 -2.60 8.18 28.92
CA TYR A 454 -3.52 7.38 28.10
C TYR A 454 -2.80 6.24 27.36
N ALA A 455 -1.52 6.04 27.65
CA ALA A 455 -0.73 5.00 27.00
C ALA A 455 -1.35 3.61 27.18
N GLY A 456 -1.37 2.86 26.12
CA GLY A 456 -1.80 1.47 26.08
C GLY A 456 -1.17 0.74 24.92
N TRP A 457 -1.23 -0.56 24.94
CA TRP A 457 -0.64 -1.43 23.93
C TRP A 457 -1.54 -2.62 23.64
N ARG A 458 -1.36 -3.21 22.43
CA ARG A 458 -1.71 -4.58 22.10
C ARG A 458 -0.47 -5.26 21.56
N TYR A 459 -0.22 -6.49 21.97
CA TYR A 459 0.96 -7.24 21.52
C TYR A 459 0.68 -8.74 21.49
N GLY A 460 1.37 -9.45 20.61
CA GLY A 460 1.21 -10.89 20.44
C GLY A 460 2.04 -11.43 19.29
N PHE A 461 2.04 -12.74 19.15
CA PHE A 461 2.77 -13.43 18.08
C PHE A 461 1.84 -13.84 16.95
N VAL A 462 2.40 -13.87 15.74
CA VAL A 462 1.83 -14.59 14.61
C VAL A 462 2.92 -15.38 13.91
N ALA A 463 2.63 -16.63 13.54
CA ALA A 463 3.53 -17.50 12.79
C ALA A 463 2.91 -17.90 11.44
N TYR A 464 3.76 -18.08 10.45
CA TYR A 464 3.41 -18.56 9.13
C TYR A 464 4.18 -19.84 8.80
N SER A 465 3.48 -20.87 8.35
CA SER A 465 4.03 -22.14 7.90
C SER A 465 4.03 -22.24 6.37
N SER A 466 4.97 -22.99 5.82
CA SER A 466 5.15 -23.12 4.36
C SER A 466 3.96 -23.74 3.62
N ASP A 467 3.05 -24.40 4.33
CA ASP A 467 1.78 -24.92 3.80
C ASP A 467 0.67 -23.84 3.71
N GLY A 468 0.97 -22.62 4.12
CA GLY A 468 0.04 -21.49 4.12
C GLY A 468 -0.74 -21.32 5.42
N THR A 469 -0.53 -22.15 6.42
CA THR A 469 -1.18 -22.02 7.74
C THR A 469 -0.65 -20.84 8.53
N ARG A 470 -1.55 -20.09 9.20
CA ARG A 470 -1.21 -19.05 10.18
C ARG A 470 -1.58 -19.52 11.57
N THR A 471 -0.71 -19.25 12.53
CA THR A 471 -0.95 -19.49 13.95
C THR A 471 -0.85 -18.18 14.70
N TYR A 472 -1.94 -17.77 15.33
CA TYR A 472 -2.02 -16.54 16.11
C TYR A 472 -1.88 -16.89 17.59
N GLY A 473 -0.96 -16.20 18.28
CA GLY A 473 -0.81 -16.27 19.72
C GLY A 473 -1.88 -15.46 20.46
N GLU A 474 -1.89 -15.58 21.77
CA GLU A 474 -2.77 -14.75 22.60
C GLU A 474 -2.37 -13.26 22.51
N MET A 475 -3.39 -12.39 22.55
CA MET A 475 -3.22 -10.93 22.58
C MET A 475 -2.98 -10.44 24.00
N GLY A 476 -1.82 -9.85 24.24
CA GLY A 476 -1.54 -9.11 25.47
C GLY A 476 -2.14 -7.71 25.44
N ARG A 477 -2.70 -7.27 26.57
CA ARG A 477 -3.36 -5.95 26.71
C ARG A 477 -2.79 -5.12 27.85
N GLU A 478 -2.09 -5.79 28.76
CA GLU A 478 -1.58 -5.17 29.97
C GLU A 478 -0.31 -4.35 29.68
N LYS A 479 -0.09 -3.32 30.47
CA LYS A 479 1.14 -2.51 30.41
C LYS A 479 2.40 -3.37 30.65
N GLU A 480 2.31 -4.40 31.46
CA GLU A 480 3.34 -5.39 31.73
C GLU A 480 2.71 -6.79 31.67
N GLY A 481 3.27 -7.69 30.87
CA GLY A 481 2.72 -9.03 30.71
C GLY A 481 3.64 -9.95 29.92
N GLU A 482 3.25 -11.19 29.82
CA GLU A 482 3.93 -12.21 29.02
C GLU A 482 2.92 -12.85 28.04
N VAL A 483 3.34 -13.03 26.80
CA VAL A 483 2.62 -13.80 25.79
C VAL A 483 3.56 -14.81 25.16
N SER A 484 3.00 -15.85 24.56
CA SER A 484 3.81 -16.92 23.98
C SER A 484 3.18 -17.49 22.70
N ILE A 485 4.00 -18.17 21.93
CA ILE A 485 3.58 -19.00 20.81
C ILE A 485 4.38 -20.30 20.82
N THR A 486 3.72 -21.42 20.54
CA THR A 486 4.42 -22.65 20.22
C THR A 486 4.70 -22.67 18.73
N VAL A 487 5.96 -22.83 18.36
CA VAL A 487 6.38 -22.86 16.95
C VAL A 487 5.67 -24.02 16.23
N PRO A 488 4.84 -23.73 15.21
CA PRO A 488 4.13 -24.78 14.49
C PRO A 488 5.07 -25.58 13.57
N GLU A 489 4.60 -26.72 13.12
CA GLU A 489 5.29 -27.52 12.09
C GLU A 489 5.43 -26.69 10.80
N ASN A 490 6.54 -26.90 10.11
CA ASN A 490 6.87 -26.20 8.87
C ASN A 490 6.86 -24.66 8.95
N CYS A 491 7.02 -24.12 10.15
CA CYS A 491 7.09 -22.67 10.36
C CYS A 491 8.29 -22.08 9.61
N THR A 492 8.03 -21.00 8.87
CA THR A 492 9.07 -20.26 8.13
C THR A 492 9.25 -18.85 8.63
N ASN A 493 8.23 -18.26 9.26
CA ASN A 493 8.26 -16.89 9.74
C ASN A 493 7.48 -16.77 11.06
N ILE A 494 8.01 -15.97 11.95
CA ILE A 494 7.33 -15.55 13.20
C ILE A 494 7.51 -14.03 13.33
N TRP A 495 6.45 -13.35 13.68
CA TRP A 495 6.48 -11.92 14.04
C TRP A 495 5.92 -11.73 15.45
N PHE A 496 6.56 -10.84 16.19
CA PHE A 496 6.00 -10.27 17.40
C PHE A 496 5.43 -8.90 17.07
N VAL A 497 4.12 -8.80 17.04
CA VAL A 497 3.39 -7.57 16.67
C VAL A 497 3.14 -6.76 17.93
N VAL A 498 3.42 -5.45 17.87
CA VAL A 498 3.12 -4.49 18.95
C VAL A 498 2.44 -3.28 18.33
N MET A 499 1.29 -2.90 18.87
CA MET A 499 0.52 -1.74 18.42
C MET A 499 0.33 -0.75 19.57
N GLY A 500 0.43 0.54 19.27
CA GLY A 500 0.00 1.61 20.16
C GLY A 500 -1.52 1.62 20.29
N ALA A 501 -2.06 1.45 21.49
CA ALA A 501 -3.48 1.28 21.74
C ALA A 501 -3.92 2.17 22.91
N PRO A 502 -4.19 3.46 22.67
CA PRO A 502 -4.53 4.40 23.73
C PRO A 502 -5.79 3.98 24.49
N THR A 503 -5.81 4.19 25.81
CA THR A 503 -6.99 3.90 26.65
C THR A 503 -8.14 4.87 26.43
N THR A 504 -7.86 6.02 25.84
CA THR A 504 -8.83 7.04 25.46
C THR A 504 -8.47 7.53 24.07
N TYR A 505 -9.44 7.57 23.18
CA TYR A 505 -9.26 8.08 21.83
C TYR A 505 -9.27 9.63 21.82
N TRP A 506 -8.41 10.21 21.00
CA TRP A 506 -8.46 11.61 20.56
C TRP A 506 -8.13 11.72 19.09
N THR A 507 -8.67 12.73 18.44
CA THR A 507 -8.40 13.02 17.03
C THR A 507 -6.95 13.42 16.84
N HIS A 508 -6.29 12.86 15.83
CA HIS A 508 -4.94 13.23 15.44
C HIS A 508 -4.88 14.69 14.97
N SER A 509 -3.79 15.40 15.28
CA SER A 509 -3.56 16.78 14.83
C SER A 509 -3.15 16.79 13.36
N TRP A 510 -3.94 17.45 12.53
CA TRP A 510 -3.68 17.58 11.10
C TRP A 510 -2.76 18.79 10.82
N ASN A 511 -1.45 18.68 11.06
CA ASN A 511 -0.60 19.88 11.06
C ASN A 511 0.86 19.70 10.57
N ASP A 512 1.28 18.58 10.06
CA ASP A 512 2.69 18.26 9.67
C ASP A 512 3.72 18.57 10.80
N ASN A 513 3.33 18.40 12.07
CA ASN A 513 4.22 18.67 13.21
C ASN A 513 4.43 17.41 14.07
N ASP A 514 5.39 16.59 13.70
CA ASP A 514 5.71 15.36 14.44
C ASP A 514 6.02 15.57 15.93
N ALA A 515 6.27 16.80 16.37
CA ALA A 515 6.64 17.08 17.75
C ALA A 515 5.47 16.99 18.74
N ASP A 516 4.23 17.12 18.28
CA ASP A 516 3.02 17.00 19.09
C ASP A 516 2.35 15.62 18.99
N ASP A 517 2.92 14.68 18.23
CA ASP A 517 2.49 13.31 18.15
C ASP A 517 2.93 12.48 19.36
N GLU A 518 2.09 11.57 19.77
CA GLU A 518 2.39 10.63 20.82
C GLU A 518 3.39 9.55 20.40
N GLN A 519 4.01 8.92 21.39
CA GLN A 519 4.82 7.72 21.21
C GLN A 519 4.54 6.74 22.35
N TRP A 520 4.37 5.47 22.00
CA TRP A 520 4.11 4.38 22.94
C TRP A 520 5.31 3.44 23.04
N PRO A 521 6.43 3.88 23.64
CA PRO A 521 7.63 3.07 23.73
C PRO A 521 7.44 1.85 24.62
N TYR A 522 8.14 0.80 24.27
CA TYR A 522 8.12 -0.45 24.98
C TYR A 522 9.50 -1.11 25.05
N VAL A 523 9.66 -2.00 26.00
CA VAL A 523 10.75 -2.97 26.06
C VAL A 523 10.17 -4.38 26.04
N VAL A 524 10.91 -5.31 25.48
CA VAL A 524 10.53 -6.72 25.41
C VAL A 524 11.73 -7.61 25.63
N LYS A 525 11.53 -8.73 26.34
CA LYS A 525 12.53 -9.79 26.53
C LYS A 525 12.00 -11.06 25.90
N PHE A 526 12.74 -11.62 24.98
CA PHE A 526 12.39 -12.90 24.36
C PHE A 526 13.06 -14.07 25.07
N THR A 527 12.35 -15.20 25.11
CA THR A 527 12.88 -16.50 25.57
C THR A 527 12.50 -17.54 24.51
N GLY A 528 13.42 -18.44 24.20
CA GLY A 528 13.23 -19.46 23.16
C GLY A 528 13.59 -19.01 21.76
N SER A 529 13.76 -17.70 21.54
CA SER A 529 14.28 -17.11 20.29
C SER A 529 14.77 -15.68 20.52
N ASP A 530 15.28 -15.05 19.45
CA ASP A 530 15.70 -13.65 19.40
C ASP A 530 15.07 -12.96 18.18
N PRO A 531 14.99 -11.62 18.17
CA PRO A 531 14.59 -10.86 16.99
C PRO A 531 15.48 -11.19 15.79
N TYR A 532 14.85 -11.39 14.64
CA TYR A 532 15.57 -11.64 13.38
C TYR A 532 16.23 -10.35 12.90
N GLY A 533 17.51 -10.46 12.51
CA GLY A 533 18.28 -9.32 12.01
C GLY A 533 18.68 -8.29 13.06
N ALA A 534 18.28 -8.49 14.30
CA ALA A 534 18.72 -7.65 15.41
C ALA A 534 20.04 -8.14 15.98
N THR A 535 20.92 -7.21 16.35
CA THR A 535 22.14 -7.51 17.08
C THR A 535 22.01 -7.09 18.53
N ARG A 536 22.39 -7.95 19.46
CA ARG A 536 22.55 -7.51 20.86
C ARG A 536 23.67 -6.48 20.93
N THR A 537 23.44 -5.39 21.68
CA THR A 537 24.50 -4.44 21.98
C THR A 537 25.47 -5.13 22.92
N TYR A 538 26.60 -5.61 22.41
CA TYR A 538 27.69 -5.98 23.27
C TYR A 538 28.39 -4.69 23.72
N SER A 539 28.67 -4.58 25.02
CA SER A 539 29.64 -3.66 25.54
C SER A 539 30.99 -3.88 24.84
N GLU A 540 31.86 -2.90 24.86
CA GLU A 540 33.18 -2.98 24.22
C GLU A 540 33.85 -4.33 24.51
N TYR A 541 34.20 -5.02 23.43
CA TYR A 541 34.97 -6.26 23.54
C TYR A 541 36.39 -5.93 24.04
N PRO A 542 36.92 -6.67 25.03
CA PRO A 542 38.26 -6.42 25.52
C PRO A 542 39.35 -6.63 24.45
N ASP A 543 40.51 -6.04 24.61
CA ASP A 543 41.59 -6.13 23.63
C ASP A 543 42.07 -7.58 23.41
N ASP A 544 42.01 -8.41 24.45
CA ASP A 544 42.39 -9.82 24.40
C ASP A 544 41.27 -10.75 23.92
N TYR A 545 40.12 -10.20 23.48
CA TYR A 545 39.05 -10.99 22.90
C TYR A 545 39.49 -11.81 21.69
N ALA A 546 39.12 -13.07 21.64
CA ALA A 546 39.52 -14.00 20.58
C ALA A 546 38.78 -13.74 19.26
N ARG A 547 39.22 -12.73 18.53
CA ARG A 547 38.69 -12.35 17.20
C ARG A 547 39.03 -13.40 16.15
N LYS A 548 38.13 -13.58 15.18
CA LYS A 548 38.32 -14.54 14.08
C LYS A 548 37.63 -14.09 12.81
N ASP A 549 38.08 -14.62 11.69
CA ASP A 549 37.38 -14.50 10.42
C ASP A 549 36.07 -15.27 10.45
N THR A 550 35.05 -14.75 9.76
CA THR A 550 33.76 -15.44 9.63
C THR A 550 33.17 -15.28 8.22
N THR A 551 32.21 -16.12 7.90
CA THR A 551 31.46 -16.04 6.66
C THR A 551 29.98 -16.28 6.97
N VAL A 552 29.13 -15.35 6.55
CA VAL A 552 27.68 -15.50 6.58
C VAL A 552 27.16 -15.66 5.16
N VAL A 553 26.30 -16.67 4.95
CA VAL A 553 25.76 -17.01 3.63
C VAL A 553 24.26 -16.84 3.67
N ILE A 554 23.73 -16.10 2.70
CA ILE A 554 22.30 -15.83 2.57
C ILE A 554 21.83 -16.28 1.19
N ASN A 555 20.71 -16.97 1.16
CA ASN A 555 20.02 -17.34 -0.06
C ASN A 555 18.81 -16.40 -0.22
N ALA A 556 18.81 -15.61 -1.27
CA ALA A 556 17.74 -14.66 -1.57
C ALA A 556 17.11 -14.96 -2.93
N GLN A 557 15.88 -14.50 -3.11
CA GLN A 557 15.17 -14.57 -4.37
C GLN A 557 14.91 -13.16 -4.90
N LEU A 558 14.98 -13.01 -6.22
CA LEU A 558 14.67 -11.77 -6.92
C LEU A 558 13.73 -12.08 -8.08
N ALA A 559 12.61 -11.36 -8.13
CA ALA A 559 11.73 -11.43 -9.29
C ALA A 559 12.44 -10.90 -10.54
N TYR A 560 12.37 -11.66 -11.64
CA TYR A 560 12.95 -11.22 -12.91
C TYR A 560 12.15 -10.03 -13.47
N ASP A 561 12.87 -8.98 -13.85
CA ASP A 561 12.32 -7.87 -14.63
C ASP A 561 13.19 -7.66 -15.88
N GLY A 562 12.55 -7.63 -17.06
CA GLY A 562 13.22 -7.42 -18.35
C GLY A 562 13.46 -5.96 -18.68
N SER A 563 12.81 -5.03 -18.01
CA SER A 563 12.73 -3.61 -18.39
C SER A 563 13.15 -2.64 -17.29
N SER A 564 12.97 -2.99 -16.03
CA SER A 564 13.16 -2.09 -14.89
C SER A 564 14.20 -2.59 -13.91
N TYR A 565 14.73 -1.71 -13.07
CA TYR A 565 15.47 -2.10 -11.88
C TYR A 565 14.52 -2.74 -10.88
N SER A 566 14.94 -3.86 -10.30
CA SER A 566 14.26 -4.48 -9.17
C SER A 566 15.27 -4.90 -8.13
N SER A 567 14.88 -4.94 -6.88
CA SER A 567 15.75 -5.33 -5.77
C SER A 567 14.99 -6.16 -4.75
N THR A 568 15.75 -6.94 -4.01
CA THR A 568 15.31 -7.60 -2.79
C THR A 568 16.23 -7.18 -1.67
N ARG A 569 15.70 -7.02 -0.48
CA ARG A 569 16.53 -6.72 0.69
C ARG A 569 17.02 -8.01 1.32
N VAL A 570 18.25 -7.97 1.77
CA VAL A 570 18.96 -9.07 2.42
C VAL A 570 19.38 -8.61 3.80
N GLN A 571 19.05 -9.38 4.82
CA GLN A 571 19.46 -9.10 6.20
C GLN A 571 20.67 -9.98 6.55
N TYR A 572 21.74 -9.37 7.05
CA TYR A 572 22.92 -10.11 7.49
C TYR A 572 22.78 -10.54 8.97
N ASP A 573 23.37 -11.71 9.29
CA ASP A 573 23.55 -12.12 10.68
C ASP A 573 24.65 -11.27 11.35
N MET A 574 24.24 -10.09 11.81
CA MET A 574 25.16 -9.11 12.40
C MET A 574 25.63 -9.54 13.78
N ASP A 575 24.91 -10.40 14.49
CA ASP A 575 25.39 -11.00 15.75
C ASP A 575 26.63 -11.88 15.51
N ALA A 576 26.53 -12.78 14.53
CA ALA A 576 27.66 -13.62 14.15
C ALA A 576 28.88 -12.77 13.67
N ILE A 577 28.62 -11.68 12.94
CA ILE A 577 29.67 -10.75 12.49
C ILE A 577 30.28 -9.99 13.67
N SER A 578 29.44 -9.40 14.54
CA SER A 578 29.85 -8.66 15.71
C SER A 578 30.71 -9.52 16.65
N GLN A 579 30.23 -10.72 16.97
CA GLN A 579 30.97 -11.68 17.81
C GLN A 579 32.30 -12.13 17.18
N ALA A 580 32.29 -12.43 15.89
CA ALA A 580 33.52 -12.87 15.22
C ALA A 580 34.60 -11.78 15.18
N LEU A 581 34.19 -10.55 14.88
CA LEU A 581 35.10 -9.40 14.79
C LEU A 581 35.41 -8.74 16.13
N GLY A 582 34.62 -9.02 17.18
CA GLY A 582 34.73 -8.37 18.49
C GLY A 582 34.46 -6.87 18.36
N LEU A 583 33.35 -6.50 17.67
CA LEU A 583 32.92 -5.13 17.47
C LEU A 583 31.58 -4.89 18.16
N SER A 584 31.48 -3.78 18.89
CA SER A 584 30.19 -3.35 19.45
C SER A 584 29.21 -2.90 18.36
N THR A 585 27.94 -2.81 18.67
CA THR A 585 26.91 -2.32 17.76
C THR A 585 27.23 -0.92 17.25
N ALA A 586 27.67 -0.02 18.12
CA ALA A 586 28.08 1.33 17.74
C ALA A 586 29.26 1.31 16.75
N GLN A 587 30.23 0.43 16.97
CA GLN A 587 31.36 0.25 16.05
C GLN A 587 30.90 -0.32 14.70
N MET A 588 29.95 -1.27 14.69
CA MET A 588 29.39 -1.83 13.48
C MET A 588 28.63 -0.79 12.66
N LYS A 589 27.88 0.11 13.33
CA LYS A 589 27.20 1.25 12.65
C LYS A 589 28.19 2.28 12.12
N SER A 590 29.39 2.39 12.70
CA SER A 590 30.42 3.36 12.30
C SER A 590 31.29 2.90 11.13
N VAL A 591 31.02 1.74 10.53
CA VAL A 591 31.77 1.21 9.36
C VAL A 591 31.81 2.23 8.22
N LYS A 592 32.96 2.36 7.55
CA LYS A 592 33.19 3.31 6.46
C LYS A 592 33.85 2.62 5.25
N VAL A 593 33.83 3.28 4.12
CA VAL A 593 34.58 2.88 2.93
C VAL A 593 35.96 3.56 2.95
N GLY A 594 36.96 2.85 2.46
CA GLY A 594 38.33 3.35 2.31
C GLY A 594 39.33 2.58 3.16
N ALA A 595 40.49 2.27 2.58
CA ALA A 595 41.53 1.42 3.16
C ALA A 595 42.14 1.97 4.47
N SER A 596 42.04 3.28 4.72
CA SER A 596 42.54 3.93 5.93
C SER A 596 41.70 3.72 7.17
N ASN A 597 40.44 3.27 7.02
CA ASN A 597 39.54 3.08 8.14
C ASN A 597 39.83 1.74 8.85
N SER A 598 39.87 1.76 10.16
CA SER A 598 40.06 0.54 10.97
C SER A 598 38.88 -0.43 10.85
N ILE A 599 37.68 0.08 10.71
CA ILE A 599 36.46 -0.70 10.41
C ILE A 599 35.97 -0.24 9.06
N ARG A 600 36.05 -1.14 8.06
CA ARG A 600 35.72 -0.76 6.69
C ARG A 600 34.87 -1.79 5.98
N PHE A 601 33.99 -1.28 5.15
CA PHE A 601 33.19 -2.09 4.23
C PHE A 601 33.89 -2.17 2.88
N VAL A 602 33.91 -3.36 2.30
CA VAL A 602 34.58 -3.65 1.05
C VAL A 602 33.76 -4.55 0.15
N GLY A 603 33.87 -4.35 -1.15
CA GLY A 603 33.41 -5.33 -2.13
C GLY A 603 34.45 -6.46 -2.29
N VAL A 604 34.00 -7.66 -2.60
CA VAL A 604 34.87 -8.83 -2.75
C VAL A 604 34.59 -9.52 -4.07
N ASN A 605 35.61 -9.66 -4.91
CA ASN A 605 35.55 -10.41 -6.15
C ASN A 605 35.36 -11.92 -5.89
N ALA A 606 34.92 -12.67 -6.89
CA ALA A 606 34.78 -14.12 -6.82
C ALA A 606 36.07 -14.82 -6.42
N THR A 607 37.24 -14.28 -6.76
CA THR A 607 38.57 -14.76 -6.40
C THR A 607 39.02 -14.35 -4.98
N GLY A 608 38.26 -13.55 -4.26
CA GLY A 608 38.60 -13.04 -2.93
C GLY A 608 39.32 -11.69 -2.88
N THR A 609 39.66 -11.12 -4.06
CA THR A 609 40.29 -9.78 -4.14
C THR A 609 39.34 -8.71 -3.63
N ILE A 610 39.85 -7.78 -2.81
CA ILE A 610 39.11 -6.74 -2.14
C ILE A 610 39.09 -5.45 -2.97
N ASN A 611 37.96 -4.76 -2.98
CA ASN A 611 37.80 -3.39 -3.43
C ASN A 611 37.43 -2.49 -2.24
N ASN A 612 38.30 -1.53 -1.88
CA ASN A 612 38.11 -0.60 -0.76
C ASN A 612 37.29 0.65 -1.11
N SER A 613 36.75 0.74 -2.33
CA SER A 613 35.88 1.83 -2.76
C SER A 613 34.54 1.28 -3.24
N THR A 614 33.52 2.13 -3.29
CA THR A 614 32.22 1.77 -3.88
C THR A 614 32.24 1.99 -5.38
N THR A 615 31.41 1.27 -6.11
CA THR A 615 31.25 1.38 -7.57
C THR A 615 29.85 1.85 -7.99
N THR A 616 28.91 1.98 -7.04
CA THR A 616 27.59 2.54 -7.29
C THR A 616 27.58 4.06 -7.03
N SER A 617 26.56 4.74 -7.55
CA SER A 617 26.33 6.17 -7.29
C SER A 617 25.79 6.47 -5.87
N THR A 618 25.45 5.44 -5.10
CA THR A 618 24.81 5.56 -3.78
C THR A 618 25.82 5.57 -2.63
N SER A 619 27.11 5.71 -2.90
CA SER A 619 28.10 5.80 -1.83
C SER A 619 27.92 7.12 -1.04
N SER A 620 27.40 6.98 0.17
CA SER A 620 27.18 8.06 1.13
C SER A 620 27.69 7.64 2.51
N SER A 621 27.49 8.48 3.52
CA SER A 621 27.76 8.10 4.92
C SER A 621 26.83 6.99 5.44
N THR A 622 25.71 6.77 4.77
CA THR A 622 24.66 5.84 5.20
C THR A 622 24.50 4.61 4.33
N CYS A 623 25.11 4.60 3.12
CA CYS A 623 24.99 3.50 2.17
C CYS A 623 26.30 3.29 1.38
N PHE A 624 26.69 2.04 1.21
CA PHE A 624 27.87 1.64 0.42
C PHE A 624 27.51 0.61 -0.63
N GLY A 625 27.83 0.87 -1.90
CA GLY A 625 27.35 0.03 -2.98
C GLY A 625 28.42 -0.44 -3.98
N HIS A 626 28.17 -1.61 -4.56
CA HIS A 626 29.01 -2.23 -5.58
C HIS A 626 28.17 -2.74 -6.75
N TRP A 627 28.72 -2.60 -7.97
CA TRP A 627 28.23 -3.32 -9.14
C TRP A 627 29.01 -4.63 -9.30
N PHE A 628 28.28 -5.68 -9.68
CA PHE A 628 28.86 -7.00 -9.96
C PHE A 628 28.49 -7.46 -11.36
N ASN A 629 29.42 -8.14 -12.04
CA ASN A 629 29.18 -8.83 -13.29
C ASN A 629 28.56 -10.21 -13.06
N ALA A 630 28.28 -10.93 -14.15
CA ALA A 630 27.67 -12.27 -14.12
C ALA A 630 28.48 -13.34 -13.37
N SER A 631 29.79 -13.14 -13.17
CA SER A 631 30.69 -14.04 -12.45
C SER A 631 30.88 -13.64 -10.97
N GLY A 632 30.18 -12.61 -10.49
CA GLY A 632 30.33 -12.11 -9.13
C GLY A 632 31.58 -11.29 -8.87
N ASN A 633 32.21 -10.76 -9.92
CA ASN A 633 33.33 -9.82 -9.80
C ASN A 633 32.80 -8.39 -9.83
N ILE A 634 33.43 -7.52 -9.05
CA ILE A 634 33.15 -6.10 -9.00
C ILE A 634 33.49 -5.46 -10.34
N CYS A 635 32.62 -4.59 -10.83
CA CYS A 635 32.78 -3.86 -12.07
C CYS A 635 32.25 -2.43 -11.94
N SER A 636 32.53 -1.59 -12.92
CA SER A 636 31.90 -0.29 -13.10
C SER A 636 30.47 -0.45 -13.64
N TYR A 637 29.70 0.64 -13.57
CA TYR A 637 28.40 0.72 -14.24
C TYR A 637 28.58 0.78 -15.75
N ASP A 638 28.64 -0.41 -16.36
CA ASP A 638 28.85 -0.58 -17.79
C ASP A 638 28.04 -1.76 -18.34
N SER A 639 28.34 -2.17 -19.60
CA SER A 639 27.66 -3.28 -20.25
C SER A 639 27.85 -4.65 -19.54
N ASN A 640 28.81 -4.79 -18.63
CA ASN A 640 29.08 -6.01 -17.87
C ASN A 640 28.31 -6.07 -16.56
N ALA A 641 27.85 -4.94 -16.03
CA ALA A 641 27.08 -4.88 -14.79
C ALA A 641 25.81 -5.71 -14.90
N ARG A 642 25.52 -6.50 -13.88
CA ARG A 642 24.35 -7.37 -13.77
C ARG A 642 23.56 -7.12 -12.50
N ILE A 643 24.27 -6.99 -11.38
CA ILE A 643 23.73 -6.92 -10.04
C ILE A 643 24.32 -5.69 -9.35
N PHE A 644 23.50 -4.97 -8.61
CA PHE A 644 23.98 -4.02 -7.61
C PHE A 644 23.74 -4.58 -6.21
N ALA A 645 24.56 -4.19 -5.26
CA ALA A 645 24.37 -4.48 -3.85
C ALA A 645 24.74 -3.26 -3.03
N GLU A 646 23.77 -2.75 -2.27
CA GLU A 646 23.86 -1.52 -1.49
C GLU A 646 23.67 -1.86 -0.03
N PHE A 647 24.76 -1.75 0.75
CA PHE A 647 24.77 -2.03 2.18
C PHE A 647 24.47 -0.78 3.01
N TYR A 648 23.59 -0.92 3.99
CA TYR A 648 23.17 0.10 4.94
C TYR A 648 23.61 -0.32 6.35
N PRO A 649 24.70 0.27 6.89
CA PRO A 649 25.23 -0.12 8.20
C PRO A 649 24.26 0.06 9.35
N ASP A 650 23.46 1.10 9.32
CA ASP A 650 22.43 1.43 10.32
C ASP A 650 21.26 0.44 10.31
N LYS A 651 21.00 -0.19 9.18
CA LYS A 651 19.89 -1.15 8.98
C LYS A 651 20.35 -2.61 8.92
N TYR A 652 21.65 -2.87 9.07
CA TYR A 652 22.26 -4.20 9.00
C TYR A 652 21.85 -5.04 7.79
N GLY A 653 21.45 -4.37 6.73
CA GLY A 653 20.91 -4.98 5.54
C GLY A 653 21.55 -4.48 4.26
N CYS A 654 21.26 -5.21 3.18
CA CYS A 654 21.73 -4.88 1.85
C CYS A 654 20.57 -4.97 0.86
N TYR A 655 20.37 -3.96 0.02
CA TYR A 655 19.53 -4.11 -1.16
C TYR A 655 20.35 -4.75 -2.27
N VAL A 656 19.90 -5.90 -2.76
CA VAL A 656 20.53 -6.61 -3.87
C VAL A 656 19.55 -6.64 -5.04
N GLY A 657 19.96 -6.10 -6.17
CA GLY A 657 19.06 -5.90 -7.30
C GLY A 657 19.70 -6.19 -8.65
N GLN A 658 18.87 -6.13 -9.67
CA GLN A 658 19.26 -6.39 -11.04
C GLN A 658 19.48 -5.11 -11.84
N TYR A 659 20.41 -5.20 -12.79
CA TYR A 659 20.46 -4.33 -13.94
C TYR A 659 19.39 -4.76 -14.94
N PRO A 660 18.51 -3.86 -15.43
CA PRO A 660 17.35 -4.25 -16.24
C PRO A 660 17.67 -5.19 -17.40
N GLY A 661 16.92 -6.29 -17.48
CA GLY A 661 17.03 -7.26 -18.58
C GLY A 661 18.34 -8.04 -18.68
N ARG A 662 19.24 -7.97 -17.69
CA ARG A 662 20.56 -8.58 -17.77
C ARG A 662 20.77 -9.82 -16.91
N LEU A 663 19.78 -10.21 -16.15
CA LEU A 663 19.78 -11.50 -15.43
C LEU A 663 19.03 -12.57 -16.23
N THR A 664 19.27 -13.82 -15.89
CA THR A 664 18.60 -14.95 -16.50
C THR A 664 17.70 -15.62 -15.48
N ARG A 665 16.41 -15.73 -15.80
CA ARG A 665 15.42 -16.42 -14.95
C ARG A 665 15.85 -17.86 -14.65
N GLY A 666 15.69 -18.29 -13.42
CA GLY A 666 16.09 -19.62 -12.94
C GLY A 666 17.57 -19.75 -12.57
N LYS A 667 18.42 -18.78 -12.91
CA LYS A 667 19.84 -18.77 -12.56
C LYS A 667 20.08 -18.21 -11.17
N THR A 668 21.08 -18.77 -10.46
CA THR A 668 21.60 -18.21 -9.20
C THR A 668 22.90 -17.47 -9.47
N TYR A 669 23.01 -16.27 -8.91
CA TYR A 669 24.19 -15.42 -8.96
C TYR A 669 24.76 -15.28 -7.55
N THR A 670 26.06 -15.36 -7.40
CA THR A 670 26.72 -15.22 -6.09
C THR A 670 27.55 -13.95 -6.07
N ILE A 671 27.26 -13.06 -5.13
CA ILE A 671 28.03 -11.85 -4.88
C ILE A 671 28.63 -11.87 -3.48
N ARG A 672 29.64 -11.07 -3.24
CA ARG A 672 30.40 -11.04 -1.99
C ARG A 672 30.74 -9.61 -1.59
N GLN A 673 30.51 -9.31 -0.32
CA GLN A 673 30.95 -8.10 0.35
C GLN A 673 31.58 -8.50 1.68
N ALA A 674 32.32 -7.61 2.33
CA ALA A 674 32.90 -7.92 3.63
C ALA A 674 33.01 -6.68 4.51
N ILE A 675 32.98 -6.89 5.83
CA ILE A 675 33.45 -5.95 6.84
C ILE A 675 34.83 -6.42 7.27
N ILE A 676 35.79 -5.52 7.25
CA ILE A 676 37.16 -5.77 7.72
C ILE A 676 37.42 -4.89 8.93
N TYR A 677 37.87 -5.50 10.00
CA TYR A 677 38.33 -4.83 11.19
C TYR A 677 39.84 -4.96 11.34
N LYS A 678 40.54 -3.80 11.35
CA LYS A 678 41.97 -3.74 11.69
C LYS A 678 42.09 -3.40 13.15
N HIS A 679 42.47 -4.38 13.95
CA HIS A 679 42.69 -4.23 15.38
C HIS A 679 43.94 -3.42 15.72
N THR A 680 44.06 -2.95 16.94
CA THR A 680 45.21 -2.12 17.43
C THR A 680 46.55 -2.84 17.36
N ASP A 681 46.57 -4.17 17.40
CA ASP A 681 47.78 -4.98 17.20
C ASP A 681 48.22 -5.10 15.74
N GLY A 682 47.49 -4.46 14.80
CA GLY A 682 47.78 -4.44 13.39
C GLY A 682 47.18 -5.62 12.59
N LYS A 683 46.59 -6.61 13.24
CA LYS A 683 45.90 -7.73 12.57
C LYS A 683 44.60 -7.28 11.97
N GLU A 684 44.26 -7.86 10.82
CA GLU A 684 42.97 -7.69 10.19
C GLU A 684 42.13 -8.95 10.34
N TYR A 685 40.86 -8.75 10.71
CA TYR A 685 39.82 -9.79 10.78
C TYR A 685 38.72 -9.47 9.78
N ARG A 686 38.17 -10.51 9.16
CA ARG A 686 37.25 -10.34 8.03
C ARG A 686 35.96 -11.12 8.24
N ALA A 687 34.83 -10.44 8.18
CA ALA A 687 33.52 -11.05 8.04
C ALA A 687 33.07 -10.96 6.57
N THR A 688 33.00 -12.07 5.90
CA THR A 688 32.54 -12.13 4.49
C THR A 688 31.06 -12.45 4.44
N MET A 689 30.31 -11.61 3.74
CA MET A 689 28.88 -11.77 3.47
C MET A 689 28.71 -12.27 2.04
N ILE A 690 28.13 -13.45 1.87
CA ILE A 690 27.87 -14.09 0.58
C ILE A 690 26.38 -14.10 0.34
N VAL A 691 25.95 -13.53 -0.75
CA VAL A 691 24.54 -13.59 -1.17
C VAL A 691 24.42 -14.45 -2.43
N ASN A 692 23.65 -15.53 -2.33
CA ASN A 692 23.24 -16.35 -3.45
C ASN A 692 21.86 -15.89 -3.90
N LEU A 693 21.80 -15.11 -4.97
CA LEU A 693 20.59 -14.51 -5.51
C LEU A 693 19.99 -15.39 -6.60
N LYS A 694 18.89 -16.06 -6.32
CA LYS A 694 18.15 -16.84 -7.32
C LYS A 694 17.14 -15.92 -8.02
N VAL A 695 17.20 -15.86 -9.34
CA VAL A 695 16.24 -15.10 -10.17
C VAL A 695 15.03 -15.98 -10.47
N VAL A 696 13.83 -15.55 -10.06
CA VAL A 696 12.57 -16.32 -10.17
C VAL A 696 11.58 -15.71 -11.15
#